data_1180180f43e65b51960370537f4790f6
#
_entry.id   1180180f43e65b51960370537f4790f6
#
_cell.length_a   1.000
_cell.length_b   1.000
_cell.length_c   1.000
_cell.angle_alpha   90.00
_cell.angle_beta   90.00
_cell.angle_gamma   90.00
#
_symmetry.space_group_name_H-M   'P 1'
#
loop_
_entity.id
_entity.type
_entity.pdbx_description
1 polymer ?
#
loop_
_entity_poly.entity_id
_entity_poly.type
_entity_poly.pdbx_seq_one_letter_code
_entity_poly.pdbx_strand_id
1 'polypeptide(L)'
;MRRPRAARAGSPRALPALVVLASALAVPPARAEGVTGYAEWAYARTESSDTDSLGTPSETFVRSFRQRYNLSWERRLFPNLQVLVGGLYELERSRPEADGAVFDSRVSKLRPFVLFRLRSPEYQADLGWSRNEDRSRIEGESVSSLIRDTYNATLGWFPEKLPKTRFYWIRTDERDGDRTARDVTQDSLQLLSDYQAAGPVTIRYRGSRVETSDRVLGLESSSLLHTARLTYSDAFWNRRLTVDADYNAQYREIETRTRGTGEIGLALYPAAGLASLDDTPEEDSLAPNPALIDGNTESGAGIDLGLPVPGADDRPRNLGLDFRISTEANTLFVWVDRELRSEVAESFAWEIWTSDDGFRWVRRQLVSPAPFGPFQNRFEIRFSTATSRFLKLVVRPLVETVPYASEYPNILVTELEAANRVSAADAEGRATSRGAIADLGVRARMTDRPLLFYELTGYYNSTGNLPATWNLSNGFLLTHSFDRVWSTSARFAREEGRERQLDRTAYVYSASLSAVPLPALRWNLVWSGKDETLGGFSLDQDTLFLYSIAALREGVDLNVGVGRSLTTNEIGREVEGKQANVSLALAPHPRATFHLSWQSRSDDSSGGDLAVPIRAFTRAAEGSVALRPLDALYAFASLRRDWREGEEPVETRNVALSWVPFPDGDLHVNLGFHEIYRTDLDSLQRTFAPSLRWTIRGGTFLDLAYQSLKLDSLVAHLDTKILSATLRIAF
;
A
#
# COMPACT_ATOMS: atom_id res chain seq x y z
N MET A 1 -61.18 -0.96 14.14
CA MET A 1 -60.67 -1.46 15.43
C MET A 1 -60.00 -2.81 15.22
N ARG A 2 -58.69 -2.83 15.02
CA ARG A 2 -57.86 -4.03 15.05
C ARG A 2 -56.73 -3.78 16.05
N ARG A 3 -56.66 -4.65 17.07
CA ARG A 3 -55.67 -4.58 18.16
C ARG A 3 -54.26 -4.87 17.62
N PRO A 4 -53.22 -4.16 18.10
CA PRO A 4 -51.85 -4.46 17.74
C PRO A 4 -51.40 -5.75 18.44
N ARG A 5 -50.79 -6.68 17.69
CA ARG A 5 -50.14 -7.87 18.22
C ARG A 5 -48.86 -7.45 18.98
N ALA A 6 -48.81 -7.80 20.24
CA ALA A 6 -47.65 -7.64 21.09
C ALA A 6 -46.48 -8.46 20.54
N ALA A 7 -45.35 -7.80 20.27
CA ALA A 7 -44.11 -8.42 19.96
C ALA A 7 -43.62 -9.29 21.14
N ARG A 8 -43.50 -10.58 20.93
CA ARG A 8 -42.88 -11.51 21.89
C ARG A 8 -41.39 -11.16 21.97
N ALA A 9 -40.96 -10.63 23.10
CA ALA A 9 -39.57 -10.50 23.48
C ALA A 9 -38.94 -11.91 23.50
N GLY A 10 -38.09 -12.17 22.50
CA GLY A 10 -37.26 -13.37 22.44
C GLY A 10 -36.23 -13.34 23.57
N SER A 11 -36.31 -14.28 24.49
CA SER A 11 -35.37 -14.46 25.59
C SER A 11 -33.93 -14.63 25.08
N PRO A 12 -32.95 -14.03 25.73
CA PRO A 12 -31.54 -14.13 25.32
C PRO A 12 -31.00 -15.52 25.65
N ARG A 13 -30.91 -16.41 24.66
CA ARG A 13 -30.18 -17.69 24.74
C ARG A 13 -28.65 -17.53 24.76
N ALA A 14 -28.14 -16.36 25.09
CA ALA A 14 -26.70 -16.09 25.20
C ALA A 14 -26.10 -16.50 26.57
N LEU A 15 -26.91 -16.72 27.59
CA LEU A 15 -26.42 -17.10 28.92
C LEU A 15 -25.68 -18.46 29.01
N PRO A 16 -26.07 -19.54 28.30
CA PRO A 16 -25.30 -20.80 28.41
C PRO A 16 -23.90 -20.76 27.78
N ALA A 17 -23.67 -19.91 26.78
CA ALA A 17 -22.33 -19.75 26.20
C ALA A 17 -21.37 -19.08 27.18
N LEU A 18 -21.82 -18.12 27.97
CA LEU A 18 -21.03 -17.43 28.99
C LEU A 18 -20.65 -18.36 30.18
N VAL A 19 -21.50 -19.29 30.55
CA VAL A 19 -21.24 -20.26 31.64
C VAL A 19 -20.25 -21.31 31.22
N VAL A 20 -20.28 -21.78 29.97
CA VAL A 20 -19.25 -22.68 29.40
C VAL A 20 -17.90 -21.96 29.27
N LEU A 21 -17.90 -20.67 28.99
CA LEU A 21 -16.72 -19.84 28.96
C LEU A 21 -16.04 -19.70 30.35
N ALA A 22 -16.86 -19.52 31.42
CA ALA A 22 -16.34 -19.39 32.79
C ALA A 22 -15.70 -20.69 33.32
N SER A 23 -16.14 -21.84 32.86
CA SER A 23 -15.55 -23.13 33.25
C SER A 23 -14.25 -23.44 32.49
N ALA A 24 -14.05 -22.92 31.26
CA ALA A 24 -12.80 -23.05 30.52
C ALA A 24 -11.67 -22.18 31.11
N LEU A 25 -12.01 -21.09 31.81
CA LEU A 25 -11.05 -20.20 32.48
C LEU A 25 -10.42 -20.81 33.76
N ALA A 26 -10.98 -21.91 34.27
CA ALA A 26 -10.52 -22.56 35.52
C ALA A 26 -9.43 -23.65 35.29
N VAL A 27 -9.12 -24.02 34.05
CA VAL A 27 -8.11 -25.02 33.76
C VAL A 27 -6.75 -24.33 33.64
N PRO A 28 -5.75 -24.65 34.51
CA PRO A 28 -4.40 -24.13 34.32
C PRO A 28 -3.86 -24.64 32.97
N PRO A 29 -3.24 -23.80 32.14
CA PRO A 29 -2.67 -24.26 30.89
C PRO A 29 -1.56 -25.27 31.20
N ALA A 30 -1.81 -26.55 30.91
CA ALA A 30 -0.76 -27.56 30.89
C ALA A 30 0.18 -27.19 29.72
N ARG A 31 1.33 -26.59 30.03
CA ARG A 31 2.40 -26.36 29.05
C ARG A 31 2.99 -27.73 28.68
N ALA A 32 2.45 -28.35 27.65
CA ALA A 32 3.14 -29.43 26.99
C ALA A 32 4.36 -28.81 26.29
N GLU A 33 5.57 -29.30 26.56
CA GLU A 33 6.78 -28.80 25.92
C GLU A 33 6.64 -28.79 24.39
N GLY A 34 6.82 -27.62 23.78
CA GLY A 34 6.80 -27.42 22.34
C GLY A 34 5.42 -27.25 21.69
N VAL A 35 4.33 -27.24 22.45
CA VAL A 35 2.99 -26.93 21.91
C VAL A 35 2.62 -25.49 22.21
N THR A 36 2.23 -24.78 21.18
CA THR A 36 1.71 -23.42 21.26
C THR A 36 0.45 -23.29 20.43
N GLY A 37 -0.46 -22.44 20.86
CA GLY A 37 -1.66 -22.23 20.09
C GLY A 37 -2.61 -21.21 20.72
N TYR A 38 -3.73 -21.04 20.05
CA TYR A 38 -4.83 -20.24 20.61
C TYR A 38 -6.18 -20.74 20.12
N ALA A 39 -7.19 -20.48 20.92
CA ALA A 39 -8.59 -20.57 20.55
C ALA A 39 -9.20 -19.16 20.63
N GLU A 40 -9.97 -18.79 19.63
CA GLU A 40 -10.61 -17.47 19.51
C GLU A 40 -12.07 -17.63 19.13
N TRP A 41 -12.93 -16.90 19.80
CA TRP A 41 -14.35 -16.78 19.51
C TRP A 41 -14.66 -15.31 19.33
N ALA A 42 -15.21 -14.96 18.17
CA ALA A 42 -15.62 -13.61 17.86
C ALA A 42 -17.10 -13.59 17.49
N TYR A 43 -17.82 -12.64 18.05
CA TYR A 43 -19.20 -12.33 17.70
C TYR A 43 -19.27 -10.91 17.19
N ALA A 44 -19.94 -10.70 16.07
CA ALA A 44 -20.25 -9.37 15.57
C ALA A 44 -21.73 -9.24 15.22
N ARG A 45 -22.27 -8.05 15.46
CA ARG A 45 -23.62 -7.66 15.10
C ARG A 45 -23.55 -6.30 14.44
N THR A 46 -24.01 -6.22 13.20
CA THR A 46 -24.13 -4.99 12.44
C THR A 46 -25.61 -4.70 12.20
N GLU A 47 -26.02 -3.49 12.47
CA GLU A 47 -27.32 -2.94 12.14
C GLU A 47 -27.09 -1.71 11.28
N SER A 48 -27.64 -1.67 10.09
CA SER A 48 -27.57 -0.50 9.21
C SER A 48 -28.98 -0.14 8.78
N SER A 49 -29.33 1.12 8.95
CA SER A 49 -30.56 1.71 8.42
C SER A 49 -30.17 2.83 7.49
N ASP A 50 -30.59 2.71 6.25
CA ASP A 50 -30.36 3.70 5.20
C ASP A 50 -31.72 4.22 4.70
N THR A 51 -31.77 5.50 4.35
CA THR A 51 -32.93 6.10 3.68
C THR A 51 -32.43 6.80 2.45
N ASP A 52 -32.86 6.32 1.28
CA ASP A 52 -32.45 6.88 -0.01
C ASP A 52 -33.04 8.27 -0.28
N SER A 53 -32.59 8.90 -1.35
CA SER A 53 -33.07 10.22 -1.79
C SER A 53 -34.58 10.27 -2.14
N LEU A 54 -35.24 9.12 -2.27
CA LEU A 54 -36.68 8.98 -2.48
C LEU A 54 -37.45 8.74 -1.20
N GLY A 55 -36.76 8.70 -0.03
CA GLY A 55 -37.34 8.46 1.27
C GLY A 55 -37.70 6.98 1.54
N THR A 56 -37.13 6.04 0.75
CA THR A 56 -37.36 4.61 0.94
C THR A 56 -36.40 4.08 1.99
N PRO A 57 -36.89 3.59 3.15
CA PRO A 57 -36.02 3.02 4.16
C PRO A 57 -35.57 1.60 3.76
N SER A 58 -34.30 1.30 3.92
CA SER A 58 -33.72 -0.03 3.84
C SER A 58 -33.08 -0.37 5.17
N GLU A 59 -33.35 -1.55 5.70
CA GLU A 59 -32.76 -2.04 6.95
C GLU A 59 -31.97 -3.31 6.67
N THR A 60 -30.72 -3.29 7.03
CA THR A 60 -29.83 -4.46 6.94
C THR A 60 -29.35 -4.85 8.32
N PHE A 61 -29.45 -6.13 8.62
CA PHE A 61 -29.03 -6.68 9.88
C PHE A 61 -28.14 -7.90 9.65
N VAL A 62 -26.93 -7.90 10.18
CA VAL A 62 -25.98 -9.01 10.05
C VAL A 62 -25.52 -9.47 11.41
N ARG A 63 -25.59 -10.79 11.65
CA ARG A 63 -24.96 -11.42 12.81
C ARG A 63 -23.91 -12.40 12.31
N SER A 64 -22.73 -12.32 12.85
CA SER A 64 -21.68 -13.31 12.57
C SER A 64 -21.12 -13.90 13.86
N PHE A 65 -20.76 -15.16 13.78
CA PHE A 65 -20.05 -15.86 14.85
C PHE A 65 -18.92 -16.65 14.24
N ARG A 66 -17.68 -16.28 14.62
CA ARG A 66 -16.44 -16.89 14.14
C ARG A 66 -15.74 -17.65 15.27
N GLN A 67 -15.30 -18.85 14.97
CA GLN A 67 -14.47 -19.68 15.83
C GLN A 67 -13.17 -19.96 15.10
N ARG A 68 -12.03 -19.72 15.74
CA ARG A 68 -10.71 -19.93 15.18
C ARG A 68 -9.85 -20.70 16.17
N TYR A 69 -9.23 -21.77 15.70
CA TYR A 69 -8.35 -22.62 16.46
C TYR A 69 -7.03 -22.75 15.74
N ASN A 70 -5.96 -22.33 16.37
CA ASN A 70 -4.60 -22.47 15.86
C ASN A 70 -3.82 -23.35 16.83
N LEU A 71 -3.16 -24.36 16.29
CA LEU A 71 -2.31 -25.25 17.06
C LEU A 71 -1.01 -25.46 16.30
N SER A 72 0.11 -25.34 16.97
CA SER A 72 1.43 -25.66 16.45
C SER A 72 2.26 -26.42 17.48
N TRP A 73 2.99 -27.39 16.99
CA TRP A 73 3.94 -28.16 17.76
C TRP A 73 5.31 -28.04 17.11
N GLU A 74 6.28 -27.63 17.93
CA GLU A 74 7.66 -27.43 17.52
C GLU A 74 8.57 -28.33 18.34
N ARG A 75 9.45 -29.06 17.65
CA ARG A 75 10.43 -29.94 18.31
C ARG A 75 11.78 -29.90 17.60
N ARG A 76 12.84 -29.79 18.36
CA ARG A 76 14.18 -29.99 17.87
C ARG A 76 14.49 -31.50 17.92
N LEU A 77 14.71 -32.11 16.74
CA LEU A 77 15.11 -33.52 16.63
C LEU A 77 16.62 -33.66 16.84
N PHE A 78 17.39 -32.68 16.33
CA PHE A 78 18.83 -32.55 16.52
C PHE A 78 19.15 -31.06 16.77
N PRO A 79 20.37 -30.72 17.23
CA PRO A 79 20.73 -29.31 17.51
C PRO A 79 20.49 -28.36 16.36
N ASN A 80 20.58 -28.85 15.13
CA ASN A 80 20.42 -28.10 13.89
C ASN A 80 19.18 -28.49 13.06
N LEU A 81 18.37 -29.47 13.51
CA LEU A 81 17.15 -29.91 12.82
C LEU A 81 15.92 -29.72 13.69
N GLN A 82 14.98 -28.95 13.19
CA GLN A 82 13.72 -28.59 13.81
C GLN A 82 12.55 -29.06 12.96
N VAL A 83 11.51 -29.56 13.59
CA VAL A 83 10.23 -29.90 12.96
C VAL A 83 9.15 -29.03 13.56
N LEU A 84 8.35 -28.47 12.71
CA LEU A 84 7.16 -27.68 13.05
C LEU A 84 5.96 -28.31 12.35
N VAL A 85 4.94 -28.68 13.12
CA VAL A 85 3.67 -29.23 12.63
C VAL A 85 2.55 -28.41 13.25
N GLY A 86 1.59 -28.01 12.46
CA GLY A 86 0.49 -27.24 13.00
C GLY A 86 -0.64 -27.07 12.01
N GLY A 87 -1.57 -26.22 12.39
CA GLY A 87 -2.69 -25.86 11.53
C GLY A 87 -3.64 -24.87 12.17
N LEU A 88 -4.39 -24.22 11.29
CA LEU A 88 -5.48 -23.33 11.62
C LEU A 88 -6.79 -23.98 11.17
N TYR A 89 -7.80 -23.97 12.03
CA TYR A 89 -9.18 -24.23 11.68
C TYR A 89 -10.03 -23.01 12.02
N GLU A 90 -10.78 -22.51 11.06
CA GLU A 90 -11.72 -21.40 11.24
C GLU A 90 -13.11 -21.82 10.76
N LEU A 91 -14.12 -21.46 11.52
CA LEU A 91 -15.52 -21.63 11.16
C LEU A 91 -16.23 -20.31 11.41
N GLU A 92 -16.78 -19.72 10.37
CA GLU A 92 -17.63 -18.56 10.44
C GLU A 92 -19.06 -18.91 10.02
N ARG A 93 -20.03 -18.42 10.77
CA ARG A 93 -21.45 -18.47 10.43
C ARG A 93 -21.96 -17.06 10.44
N SER A 94 -22.53 -16.63 9.33
CA SER A 94 -23.16 -15.32 9.24
C SER A 94 -24.61 -15.47 8.80
N ARG A 95 -25.43 -14.56 9.28
CA ARG A 95 -26.84 -14.51 8.99
C ARG A 95 -27.22 -13.08 8.64
N PRO A 96 -27.03 -12.68 7.40
CA PRO A 96 -27.54 -11.43 6.89
C PRO A 96 -29.06 -11.50 6.75
N GLU A 97 -29.70 -10.38 7.09
CA GLU A 97 -31.13 -10.12 6.92
C GLU A 97 -31.27 -8.76 6.25
N ALA A 98 -31.84 -8.72 5.06
CA ALA A 98 -32.05 -7.49 4.31
C ALA A 98 -33.50 -7.47 3.83
N ASP A 99 -34.24 -6.42 4.14
CA ASP A 99 -35.66 -6.22 3.77
C ASP A 99 -36.55 -7.43 4.05
N GLY A 100 -36.26 -8.14 5.17
CA GLY A 100 -37.01 -9.32 5.62
C GLY A 100 -36.57 -10.64 4.95
N ALA A 101 -35.64 -10.64 4.00
CA ALA A 101 -35.02 -11.85 3.49
C ALA A 101 -33.83 -12.23 4.38
N VAL A 102 -33.76 -13.51 4.75
CA VAL A 102 -32.70 -14.04 5.62
C VAL A 102 -31.92 -15.10 4.87
N PHE A 103 -30.61 -15.01 4.92
CA PHE A 103 -29.69 -15.96 4.28
C PHE A 103 -28.75 -16.54 5.34
N ASP A 104 -28.59 -17.85 5.40
CA ASP A 104 -27.58 -18.48 6.24
C ASP A 104 -26.32 -18.75 5.41
N SER A 105 -25.18 -18.18 5.82
CA SER A 105 -23.88 -18.43 5.23
C SER A 105 -22.94 -19.11 6.23
N ARG A 106 -22.19 -20.09 5.74
CA ARG A 106 -21.20 -20.80 6.52
C ARG A 106 -19.90 -20.93 5.72
N VAL A 107 -18.82 -20.40 6.27
CA VAL A 107 -17.47 -20.53 5.73
C VAL A 107 -16.62 -21.34 6.69
N SER A 108 -15.89 -22.32 6.18
CA SER A 108 -14.91 -23.08 6.97
C SER A 108 -13.57 -23.08 6.26
N LYS A 109 -12.50 -22.82 7.01
CA LYS A 109 -11.13 -22.82 6.50
C LYS A 109 -10.29 -23.82 7.29
N LEU A 110 -9.51 -24.65 6.58
CA LEU A 110 -8.60 -25.63 7.17
C LEU A 110 -7.21 -25.44 6.57
N ARG A 111 -6.21 -25.17 7.42
CA ARG A 111 -4.85 -24.83 6.98
C ARG A 111 -3.79 -25.61 7.75
N PRO A 112 -3.66 -26.95 7.56
CA PRO A 112 -2.58 -27.74 8.15
C PRO A 112 -1.25 -27.45 7.45
N PHE A 113 -0.15 -27.57 8.20
CA PHE A 113 1.19 -27.46 7.65
C PHE A 113 2.19 -28.35 8.38
N VAL A 114 3.25 -28.74 7.67
CA VAL A 114 4.42 -29.43 8.20
C VAL A 114 5.65 -28.76 7.62
N LEU A 115 6.64 -28.45 8.47
CA LEU A 115 7.86 -27.76 8.08
C LEU A 115 9.06 -28.39 8.80
N PHE A 116 10.06 -28.80 8.03
CA PHE A 116 11.36 -29.25 8.51
C PHE A 116 12.37 -28.13 8.24
N ARG A 117 13.13 -27.73 9.26
CA ARG A 117 14.17 -26.71 9.18
C ARG A 117 15.51 -27.28 9.59
N LEU A 118 16.47 -27.20 8.69
CA LEU A 118 17.87 -27.47 8.96
C LEU A 118 18.63 -26.15 8.97
N ARG A 119 19.35 -25.88 10.05
CA ARG A 119 20.15 -24.66 10.21
C ARG A 119 21.56 -25.04 10.61
N SER A 120 22.51 -24.74 9.74
CA SER A 120 23.94 -24.82 9.97
C SER A 120 24.57 -23.51 9.50
N PRO A 121 25.74 -23.12 9.98
CA PRO A 121 26.42 -21.91 9.50
C PRO A 121 26.63 -21.90 7.98
N GLU A 122 26.94 -23.04 7.38
CA GLU A 122 27.21 -23.16 5.94
C GLU A 122 26.00 -23.64 5.12
N TYR A 123 25.05 -24.33 5.74
CA TYR A 123 23.92 -24.93 5.04
C TYR A 123 22.61 -24.62 5.75
N GLN A 124 21.62 -24.29 4.97
CA GLN A 124 20.25 -24.11 5.44
C GLN A 124 19.30 -24.86 4.51
N ALA A 125 18.38 -25.62 5.06
CA ALA A 125 17.35 -26.26 4.26
C ALA A 125 16.00 -26.16 4.97
N ASP A 126 14.96 -25.82 4.20
CA ASP A 126 13.58 -25.89 4.61
C ASP A 126 12.82 -26.81 3.66
N LEU A 127 12.06 -27.75 4.20
CA LEU A 127 11.14 -28.59 3.45
C LEU A 127 9.77 -28.43 4.08
N GLY A 128 8.79 -28.00 3.32
CA GLY A 128 7.47 -27.71 3.81
C GLY A 128 6.36 -28.25 2.92
N TRP A 129 5.24 -28.50 3.57
CA TRP A 129 3.96 -28.73 2.96
C TRP A 129 2.91 -27.97 3.75
N SER A 130 2.00 -27.32 3.02
CA SER A 130 0.81 -26.71 3.61
C SER A 130 -0.39 -26.91 2.69
N ARG A 131 -1.57 -27.00 3.29
CA ARG A 131 -2.85 -27.03 2.58
C ARG A 131 -3.69 -25.86 3.04
N ASN A 132 -4.31 -25.16 2.10
CA ASN A 132 -5.39 -24.22 2.34
C ASN A 132 -6.66 -24.83 1.73
N GLU A 133 -7.62 -25.16 2.57
CA GLU A 133 -8.92 -25.67 2.15
C GLU A 133 -10.00 -24.76 2.69
N ASP A 134 -10.68 -24.09 1.79
CA ASP A 134 -11.74 -23.16 2.10
C ASP A 134 -13.04 -23.68 1.49
N ARG A 135 -14.08 -23.77 2.31
CA ARG A 135 -15.42 -24.22 1.91
C ARG A 135 -16.44 -23.16 2.27
N SER A 136 -17.19 -22.73 1.30
CA SER A 136 -18.32 -21.81 1.48
C SER A 136 -19.64 -22.51 1.14
N ARG A 137 -20.62 -22.26 1.98
CA ARG A 137 -22.00 -22.70 1.75
C ARG A 137 -22.94 -21.57 2.05
N ILE A 138 -23.67 -21.14 1.04
CA ILE A 138 -24.74 -20.16 1.15
C ILE A 138 -26.06 -20.90 0.96
N GLU A 139 -27.08 -20.58 1.74
CA GLU A 139 -28.40 -21.21 1.64
C GLU A 139 -29.00 -20.98 0.25
N GLY A 140 -29.39 -22.07 -0.43
CA GLY A 140 -29.90 -22.01 -1.81
C GLY A 140 -28.83 -22.12 -2.89
N GLU A 141 -27.54 -22.10 -2.58
CA GLU A 141 -26.45 -22.24 -3.54
C GLU A 141 -25.69 -23.57 -3.38
N SER A 142 -24.95 -23.95 -4.42
CA SER A 142 -24.05 -25.11 -4.36
C SER A 142 -22.87 -24.81 -3.43
N VAL A 143 -22.37 -25.86 -2.76
CA VAL A 143 -21.18 -25.74 -1.92
C VAL A 143 -19.96 -25.45 -2.81
N SER A 144 -19.33 -24.32 -2.64
CA SER A 144 -18.03 -24.06 -3.27
C SER A 144 -16.90 -24.49 -2.35
N SER A 145 -15.87 -25.12 -2.93
CA SER A 145 -14.66 -25.48 -2.19
C SER A 145 -13.44 -25.24 -3.06
N LEU A 146 -12.41 -24.63 -2.49
CA LEU A 146 -11.10 -24.49 -3.12
C LEU A 146 -10.05 -25.14 -2.21
N ILE A 147 -9.21 -25.95 -2.82
CA ILE A 147 -8.13 -26.64 -2.15
C ILE A 147 -6.83 -26.23 -2.83
N ARG A 148 -5.91 -25.69 -2.05
CA ARG A 148 -4.55 -25.36 -2.48
C ARG A 148 -3.54 -26.13 -1.64
N ASP A 149 -2.80 -27.01 -2.27
CA ASP A 149 -1.67 -27.70 -1.68
C ASP A 149 -0.38 -27.02 -2.14
N THR A 150 0.47 -26.62 -1.19
CA THR A 150 1.75 -25.98 -1.48
C THR A 150 2.87 -26.87 -0.90
N TYR A 151 3.82 -27.24 -1.74
CA TYR A 151 5.06 -27.92 -1.39
C TYR A 151 6.20 -26.95 -1.62
N ASN A 152 7.09 -26.81 -0.65
CA ASN A 152 8.24 -25.94 -0.80
C ASN A 152 9.52 -26.63 -0.32
N ALA A 153 10.60 -26.39 -1.06
CA ALA A 153 11.93 -26.78 -0.67
C ALA A 153 12.88 -25.59 -0.88
N THR A 154 13.61 -25.23 0.14
CA THR A 154 14.67 -24.23 0.09
C THR A 154 15.97 -24.87 0.48
N LEU A 155 17.03 -24.63 -0.28
CA LEU A 155 18.39 -25.05 0.02
C LEU A 155 19.32 -23.85 -0.09
N GLY A 156 19.98 -23.48 1.00
CA GLY A 156 20.99 -22.42 1.06
C GLY A 156 22.36 -23.00 1.33
N TRP A 157 23.34 -22.52 0.60
CA TRP A 157 24.76 -22.79 0.79
C TRP A 157 25.52 -21.49 0.94
N PHE A 158 26.20 -21.29 2.06
CA PHE A 158 26.82 -20.03 2.48
C PHE A 158 28.32 -20.23 2.81
N PRO A 159 29.16 -20.57 1.83
CA PRO A 159 30.58 -20.70 2.02
C PRO A 159 31.23 -19.33 2.25
N GLU A 160 32.33 -19.27 2.99
CA GLU A 160 33.05 -18.02 3.28
C GLU A 160 33.67 -17.35 2.04
N LYS A 161 34.18 -18.12 1.07
CA LYS A 161 34.97 -17.64 -0.06
C LYS A 161 34.36 -17.86 -1.44
N LEU A 162 33.23 -18.55 -1.51
CA LEU A 162 32.53 -18.88 -2.75
C LEU A 162 31.18 -18.17 -2.80
N PRO A 163 30.50 -18.14 -3.94
CA PRO A 163 29.17 -17.55 -4.04
C PRO A 163 28.18 -18.16 -3.03
N LYS A 164 27.49 -17.31 -2.28
CA LYS A 164 26.39 -17.71 -1.45
C LYS A 164 25.21 -18.03 -2.34
N THR A 165 24.76 -19.26 -2.33
CA THR A 165 23.73 -19.75 -3.26
C THR A 165 22.50 -20.22 -2.51
N ARG A 166 21.33 -19.85 -3.00
CA ARG A 166 20.05 -20.33 -2.53
C ARG A 166 19.24 -20.86 -3.69
N PHE A 167 18.66 -22.02 -3.48
CA PHE A 167 17.75 -22.66 -4.39
C PHE A 167 16.38 -22.74 -3.73
N TYR A 168 15.33 -22.39 -4.46
CA TYR A 168 13.94 -22.46 -4.04
C TYR A 168 13.19 -23.30 -5.05
N TRP A 169 12.38 -24.21 -4.56
CA TRP A 169 11.39 -24.90 -5.35
C TRP A 169 10.04 -24.79 -4.63
N ILE A 170 9.03 -24.37 -5.36
CA ILE A 170 7.66 -24.27 -4.86
C ILE A 170 6.75 -24.90 -5.90
N ARG A 171 5.94 -25.83 -5.45
CA ARG A 171 4.86 -26.40 -6.24
C ARG A 171 3.55 -26.09 -5.56
N THR A 172 2.60 -25.54 -6.32
CA THR A 172 1.24 -25.24 -5.89
C THR A 172 0.27 -26.00 -6.76
N ASP A 173 -0.57 -26.83 -6.14
CA ASP A 173 -1.68 -27.54 -6.79
C ASP A 173 -2.98 -26.92 -6.26
N GLU A 174 -3.72 -26.19 -7.13
CA GLU A 174 -4.95 -25.50 -6.79
C GLU A 174 -6.12 -26.08 -7.58
N ARG A 175 -7.18 -26.47 -6.85
CA ARG A 175 -8.35 -27.12 -7.46
C ARG A 175 -9.63 -26.80 -6.69
N ASP A 176 -10.74 -26.72 -7.38
CA ASP A 176 -12.06 -26.82 -6.78
C ASP A 176 -12.38 -28.29 -6.42
N GLY A 177 -13.42 -28.52 -5.62
CA GLY A 177 -13.77 -29.85 -5.15
C GLY A 177 -13.97 -30.89 -6.27
N ASP A 178 -14.59 -30.46 -7.36
CA ASP A 178 -14.96 -31.32 -8.49
C ASP A 178 -13.98 -31.19 -9.68
N ARG A 179 -12.99 -30.31 -9.60
CA ARG A 179 -12.01 -30.00 -10.67
C ARG A 179 -12.64 -29.56 -12.00
N THR A 180 -13.76 -28.88 -11.91
CA THR A 180 -14.52 -28.44 -13.08
C THR A 180 -14.33 -26.95 -13.39
N ALA A 181 -14.16 -26.15 -12.36
CA ALA A 181 -13.93 -24.71 -12.49
C ALA A 181 -12.45 -24.33 -12.34
N ARG A 182 -11.66 -25.13 -11.60
CA ARG A 182 -10.24 -24.89 -11.36
C ARG A 182 -9.47 -26.18 -11.15
N ASP A 183 -8.41 -26.40 -11.93
CA ASP A 183 -7.40 -27.46 -11.74
C ASP A 183 -6.06 -26.96 -12.30
N VAL A 184 -5.33 -26.20 -11.48
CA VAL A 184 -4.08 -25.53 -11.86
C VAL A 184 -2.94 -26.10 -11.07
N THR A 185 -1.87 -26.49 -11.74
CA THR A 185 -0.58 -26.83 -11.13
C THR A 185 0.45 -25.80 -11.55
N GLN A 186 1.17 -25.26 -10.58
CA GLN A 186 2.27 -24.31 -10.81
C GLN A 186 3.55 -24.85 -10.15
N ASP A 187 4.59 -25.02 -10.93
CA ASP A 187 5.94 -25.35 -10.47
C ASP A 187 6.85 -24.13 -10.65
N SER A 188 7.48 -23.67 -9.59
CA SER A 188 8.42 -22.55 -9.59
C SER A 188 9.78 -23.00 -9.09
N LEU A 189 10.80 -22.76 -9.87
CA LEU A 189 12.21 -22.98 -9.53
C LEU A 189 12.93 -21.64 -9.54
N GLN A 190 13.68 -21.32 -8.48
CA GLN A 190 14.47 -20.12 -8.40
C GLN A 190 15.87 -20.42 -7.86
N LEU A 191 16.88 -19.87 -8.51
CA LEU A 191 18.28 -19.89 -8.10
C LEU A 191 18.75 -18.46 -7.85
N LEU A 192 19.23 -18.19 -6.65
CA LEU A 192 19.87 -16.93 -6.27
C LEU A 192 21.32 -17.22 -5.94
N SER A 193 22.24 -16.41 -6.47
CA SER A 193 23.66 -16.52 -6.17
C SER A 193 24.25 -15.14 -5.96
N ASP A 194 24.79 -14.90 -4.78
CA ASP A 194 25.46 -13.66 -4.39
C ASP A 194 26.94 -13.94 -4.17
N TYR A 195 27.80 -13.25 -4.89
CA TYR A 195 29.23 -13.34 -4.77
C TYR A 195 29.83 -11.96 -4.55
N GLN A 196 30.50 -11.80 -3.43
CA GLN A 196 31.36 -10.64 -3.19
C GLN A 196 32.80 -11.07 -3.48
N ALA A 197 33.30 -10.66 -4.66
CA ALA A 197 34.69 -10.89 -5.02
C ALA A 197 35.60 -10.13 -4.05
N ALA A 198 36.84 -10.54 -3.94
CA ALA A 198 37.82 -9.79 -3.16
C ALA A 198 37.94 -8.36 -3.72
N GLY A 199 37.57 -7.35 -2.89
CA GLY A 199 37.55 -5.96 -3.27
C GLY A 199 36.14 -5.38 -3.51
N PRO A 200 36.02 -4.38 -4.41
CA PRO A 200 34.83 -3.55 -4.57
C PRO A 200 33.73 -4.17 -5.45
N VAL A 201 33.90 -5.40 -5.93
CA VAL A 201 33.00 -6.03 -6.91
C VAL A 201 32.02 -6.97 -6.23
N THR A 202 30.73 -6.80 -6.50
CA THR A 202 29.66 -7.74 -6.12
C THR A 202 28.95 -8.24 -7.38
N ILE A 203 28.76 -9.54 -7.47
CA ILE A 203 28.02 -10.19 -8.55
C ILE A 203 26.81 -10.86 -7.95
N ARG A 204 25.63 -10.59 -8.50
CA ARG A 204 24.38 -11.25 -8.15
C ARG A 204 23.77 -11.88 -9.37
N TYR A 205 23.32 -13.11 -9.23
CA TYR A 205 22.60 -13.81 -10.26
C TYR A 205 21.29 -14.35 -9.71
N ARG A 206 20.23 -14.17 -10.50
CA ARG A 206 18.91 -14.75 -10.25
C ARG A 206 18.45 -15.45 -11.53
N GLY A 207 18.16 -16.73 -11.41
CA GLY A 207 17.47 -17.51 -12.44
C GLY A 207 16.14 -17.99 -11.89
N SER A 208 15.04 -17.84 -12.64
CA SER A 208 13.76 -18.41 -12.26
C SER A 208 13.07 -19.05 -13.44
N ARG A 209 12.39 -20.16 -13.20
CA ARG A 209 11.53 -20.85 -14.14
C ARG A 209 10.20 -21.12 -13.48
N VAL A 210 9.14 -20.71 -14.11
CA VAL A 210 7.77 -20.96 -13.64
C VAL A 210 7.04 -21.72 -14.75
N GLU A 211 6.47 -22.84 -14.41
CA GLU A 211 5.64 -23.66 -15.29
C GLU A 211 4.24 -23.72 -14.70
N THR A 212 3.24 -23.39 -15.48
CA THR A 212 1.83 -23.43 -15.07
C THR A 212 1.07 -24.32 -16.04
N SER A 213 0.29 -25.23 -15.50
CA SER A 213 -0.61 -26.09 -16.27
C SER A 213 -2.03 -25.96 -15.70
N ASP A 214 -2.93 -25.40 -16.49
CA ASP A 214 -4.36 -25.33 -16.21
C ASP A 214 -5.08 -26.40 -17.03
N ARG A 215 -5.59 -27.42 -16.35
CA ARG A 215 -6.24 -28.56 -17.02
C ARG A 215 -7.66 -28.25 -17.45
N VAL A 216 -8.33 -27.30 -16.78
CA VAL A 216 -9.70 -26.89 -17.14
C VAL A 216 -9.66 -26.06 -18.42
N LEU A 217 -8.71 -25.14 -18.53
CA LEU A 217 -8.54 -24.30 -19.72
C LEU A 217 -7.68 -24.98 -20.80
N GLY A 218 -7.02 -26.11 -20.49
CA GLY A 218 -6.07 -26.75 -21.40
C GLY A 218 -4.86 -25.88 -21.72
N LEU A 219 -4.42 -25.05 -20.77
CA LEU A 219 -3.34 -24.09 -20.92
C LEU A 219 -2.07 -24.59 -20.25
N GLU A 220 -0.96 -24.54 -20.98
CA GLU A 220 0.38 -24.75 -20.46
C GLU A 220 1.20 -23.49 -20.72
N SER A 221 1.80 -22.90 -19.69
CA SER A 221 2.70 -21.77 -19.86
C SER A 221 4.02 -22.02 -19.15
N SER A 222 5.12 -21.60 -19.75
CA SER A 222 6.47 -21.64 -19.19
C SER A 222 7.10 -20.26 -19.28
N SER A 223 7.58 -19.75 -18.16
CA SER A 223 8.30 -18.49 -18.09
C SER A 223 9.70 -18.74 -17.55
N LEU A 224 10.72 -18.29 -18.26
CA LEU A 224 12.11 -18.35 -17.88
C LEU A 224 12.64 -16.92 -17.74
N LEU A 225 13.25 -16.60 -16.61
CA LEU A 225 13.87 -15.31 -16.33
C LEU A 225 15.28 -15.50 -15.82
N HIS A 226 16.23 -14.83 -16.43
CA HIS A 226 17.62 -14.71 -15.95
C HIS A 226 17.94 -13.25 -15.72
N THR A 227 18.49 -12.93 -14.57
CA THR A 227 18.98 -11.58 -14.24
C THR A 227 20.38 -11.71 -13.68
N ALA A 228 21.32 -10.95 -14.21
CA ALA A 228 22.68 -10.86 -13.72
C ALA A 228 23.00 -9.41 -13.41
N ARG A 229 23.44 -9.12 -12.18
CA ARG A 229 23.81 -7.79 -11.72
C ARG A 229 25.25 -7.78 -11.27
N LEU A 230 26.00 -6.83 -11.79
CA LEU A 230 27.37 -6.52 -11.42
C LEU A 230 27.40 -5.14 -10.78
N THR A 231 27.86 -5.05 -9.54
CA THR A 231 28.07 -3.77 -8.87
C THR A 231 29.53 -3.58 -8.55
N TYR A 232 30.02 -2.39 -8.78
CA TYR A 232 31.36 -1.93 -8.43
C TYR A 232 31.24 -0.66 -7.62
N SER A 233 31.89 -0.60 -6.44
CA SER A 233 31.95 0.62 -5.64
C SER A 233 33.31 0.69 -4.97
N ASP A 234 34.09 1.71 -5.30
CA ASP A 234 35.42 1.92 -4.75
C ASP A 234 35.74 3.39 -4.56
N ALA A 235 36.70 3.65 -3.69
CA ALA A 235 37.16 4.98 -3.38
C ALA A 235 38.69 5.07 -3.50
N PHE A 236 39.17 6.00 -4.34
CA PHE A 236 40.58 6.22 -4.67
C PHE A 236 41.10 7.49 -4.04
N TRP A 237 42.42 7.61 -3.97
CA TRP A 237 43.13 8.83 -3.53
C TRP A 237 42.65 9.35 -2.19
N ASN A 238 42.65 8.51 -1.16
CA ASN A 238 42.16 8.85 0.16
C ASN A 238 40.69 9.32 0.15
N ARG A 239 39.84 8.64 -0.61
CA ARG A 239 38.41 8.94 -0.81
C ARG A 239 38.15 10.30 -1.50
N ARG A 240 39.11 10.80 -2.25
CA ARG A 240 38.86 11.98 -3.09
C ARG A 240 38.10 11.67 -4.37
N LEU A 241 38.17 10.44 -4.85
CA LEU A 241 37.40 9.95 -5.98
C LEU A 241 36.61 8.72 -5.53
N THR A 242 35.31 8.73 -5.72
CA THR A 242 34.46 7.57 -5.60
C THR A 242 33.87 7.21 -6.96
N VAL A 243 33.86 5.93 -7.27
CA VAL A 243 33.30 5.38 -8.49
C VAL A 243 32.33 4.28 -8.10
N ASP A 244 31.10 4.46 -8.51
CA ASP A 244 30.03 3.48 -8.33
C ASP A 244 29.50 3.10 -9.73
N ALA A 245 29.47 1.82 -10.03
CA ALA A 245 28.91 1.32 -11.28
C ALA A 245 28.01 0.12 -11.00
N ASP A 246 26.86 0.10 -11.61
CA ASP A 246 25.89 -0.98 -11.56
C ASP A 246 25.49 -1.38 -12.97
N TYR A 247 25.54 -2.67 -13.25
CA TYR A 247 25.12 -3.22 -14.54
C TYR A 247 24.19 -4.40 -14.29
N ASN A 248 22.97 -4.33 -14.80
CA ASN A 248 21.96 -5.35 -14.71
C ASN A 248 21.57 -5.82 -16.10
N ALA A 249 21.78 -7.10 -16.39
CA ALA A 249 21.34 -7.75 -17.63
C ALA A 249 20.19 -8.70 -17.33
N GLN A 250 19.16 -8.65 -18.18
CA GLN A 250 17.97 -9.47 -18.06
C GLN A 250 17.70 -10.22 -19.36
N TYR A 251 17.35 -11.49 -19.24
CA TYR A 251 16.80 -12.31 -20.33
C TYR A 251 15.49 -12.94 -19.85
N ARG A 252 14.44 -12.82 -20.65
CA ARG A 252 13.13 -13.39 -20.38
C ARG A 252 12.65 -14.15 -21.60
N GLU A 253 12.04 -15.29 -21.35
CA GLU A 253 11.36 -16.11 -22.35
C GLU A 253 10.04 -16.58 -21.77
N ILE A 254 8.98 -16.46 -22.56
CA ILE A 254 7.65 -16.96 -22.21
C ILE A 254 7.19 -17.81 -23.37
N GLU A 255 6.75 -19.02 -23.08
CA GLU A 255 6.13 -19.93 -24.02
C GLU A 255 4.75 -20.31 -23.51
N THR A 256 3.75 -20.16 -24.36
CA THR A 256 2.37 -20.51 -24.05
C THR A 256 1.92 -21.53 -25.08
N ARG A 257 1.33 -22.63 -24.61
CA ARG A 257 0.73 -23.69 -25.42
C ARG A 257 -0.69 -23.92 -24.94
N THR A 258 -1.59 -24.13 -25.87
CA THR A 258 -3.01 -24.30 -25.58
C THR A 258 -3.51 -25.62 -26.14
N ARG A 259 -4.33 -26.31 -25.35
CA ARG A 259 -5.01 -27.53 -25.75
C ARG A 259 -6.53 -27.39 -25.66
N GLY A 260 -7.03 -26.22 -25.32
CA GLY A 260 -8.43 -25.95 -25.01
C GLY A 260 -9.10 -24.98 -25.96
N THR A 261 -10.41 -24.89 -25.84
CA THR A 261 -11.25 -23.90 -26.51
C THR A 261 -11.79 -22.96 -25.45
N GLY A 262 -11.15 -21.83 -25.20
CA GLY A 262 -11.57 -20.87 -24.18
C GLY A 262 -10.79 -19.57 -24.27
N GLU A 263 -11.05 -18.64 -23.36
CA GLU A 263 -10.27 -17.42 -23.21
C GLU A 263 -9.05 -17.68 -22.32
N ILE A 264 -7.92 -17.16 -22.72
CA ILE A 264 -6.64 -17.26 -22.02
C ILE A 264 -6.10 -15.86 -21.75
N GLY A 265 -5.64 -15.60 -20.53
CA GLY A 265 -4.97 -14.36 -20.17
C GLY A 265 -3.47 -14.42 -20.51
N LEU A 266 -3.06 -13.73 -21.55
CA LEU A 266 -1.65 -13.51 -21.84
C LEU A 266 -1.12 -12.44 -20.91
N ALA A 267 -0.18 -12.78 -20.04
CA ALA A 267 0.45 -11.80 -19.15
C ALA A 267 1.22 -10.74 -19.95
N LEU A 268 0.98 -9.49 -19.64
CA LEU A 268 1.66 -8.34 -20.20
C LEU A 268 2.70 -7.83 -19.20
N TYR A 269 3.84 -7.41 -19.70
CA TYR A 269 4.96 -6.98 -18.86
C TYR A 269 5.24 -5.52 -19.11
N PRO A 270 4.74 -4.62 -18.24
CA PRO A 270 5.02 -3.20 -18.34
C PRO A 270 6.50 -2.93 -18.10
N ALA A 271 7.01 -1.88 -18.72
CA ALA A 271 8.37 -1.44 -18.54
C ALA A 271 8.55 -0.56 -17.31
N ALA A 272 7.49 0.11 -16.86
CA ALA A 272 7.49 0.89 -15.65
C ALA A 272 6.12 0.84 -14.96
N GLY A 273 6.15 0.75 -13.64
CA GLY A 273 5.03 1.05 -12.74
C GLY A 273 5.03 2.53 -12.42
N LEU A 274 3.87 3.12 -12.34
CA LEU A 274 3.64 4.55 -12.14
C LEU A 274 2.57 4.74 -11.06
N ALA A 275 2.65 5.81 -10.27
CA ALA A 275 1.63 6.11 -9.29
C ALA A 275 1.53 7.61 -8.99
N SER A 276 0.36 8.06 -8.55
CA SER A 276 0.17 9.36 -7.91
C SER A 276 -1.05 9.38 -7.00
N LEU A 277 -1.09 10.38 -6.11
CA LEU A 277 -2.27 10.77 -5.35
C LEU A 277 -2.75 12.09 -5.94
N ASP A 278 -3.88 12.07 -6.62
CA ASP A 278 -4.32 13.19 -7.44
C ASP A 278 -5.85 13.33 -7.40
N ASP A 279 -6.33 14.58 -7.36
CA ASP A 279 -7.74 14.93 -7.39
C ASP A 279 -8.28 15.09 -8.83
N THR A 280 -7.38 15.23 -9.82
CA THR A 280 -7.70 15.49 -11.24
C THR A 280 -7.07 14.43 -12.14
N PRO A 281 -7.55 13.17 -12.13
CA PRO A 281 -6.90 12.06 -12.83
C PRO A 281 -6.77 12.22 -14.35
N GLU A 282 -7.45 13.18 -14.97
CA GLU A 282 -7.38 13.49 -16.39
C GLU A 282 -6.11 14.23 -16.83
N GLU A 283 -5.43 14.94 -15.95
CA GLU A 283 -4.41 15.92 -16.33
C GLU A 283 -2.96 15.59 -15.91
N ASP A 284 -2.74 14.65 -14.96
CA ASP A 284 -1.43 14.51 -14.34
C ASP A 284 -0.53 13.40 -14.90
N SER A 285 0.77 13.74 -14.96
CA SER A 285 1.82 12.76 -15.16
C SER A 285 2.07 11.97 -13.87
N LEU A 286 2.02 10.65 -13.96
CA LEU A 286 2.31 9.78 -12.83
C LEU A 286 3.81 9.72 -12.54
N ALA A 287 4.17 9.65 -11.26
CA ALA A 287 5.56 9.42 -10.83
C ALA A 287 5.94 7.94 -10.98
N PRO A 288 7.21 7.62 -11.29
CA PRO A 288 7.69 6.25 -11.33
C PRO A 288 7.54 5.55 -9.98
N ASN A 289 6.96 4.37 -9.99
CA ASN A 289 6.82 3.48 -8.83
C ASN A 289 7.18 2.04 -9.22
N PRO A 290 8.48 1.68 -9.20
CA PRO A 290 8.92 0.35 -9.61
C PRO A 290 8.44 -0.79 -8.71
N ALA A 291 8.04 -0.50 -7.48
CA ALA A 291 7.50 -1.51 -6.56
C ALA A 291 6.13 -2.07 -7.01
N LEU A 292 5.44 -1.40 -7.93
CA LEU A 292 4.19 -1.90 -8.54
C LEU A 292 4.39 -3.04 -9.54
N ILE A 293 5.62 -3.28 -9.98
CA ILE A 293 5.92 -4.27 -11.04
C ILE A 293 7.19 -5.09 -10.74
N ASP A 294 7.59 -5.19 -9.48
CA ASP A 294 8.81 -5.89 -9.09
C ASP A 294 8.63 -7.40 -8.86
N GLY A 295 7.39 -7.89 -8.97
CA GLY A 295 7.00 -9.28 -8.75
C GLY A 295 6.86 -9.64 -7.28
N ASN A 296 6.86 -8.66 -6.38
CA ASN A 296 6.75 -8.87 -4.94
C ASN A 296 5.32 -8.58 -4.45
N THR A 297 4.53 -9.62 -4.31
CA THR A 297 3.14 -9.51 -3.84
C THR A 297 3.00 -9.43 -2.31
N GLU A 298 4.12 -9.36 -1.55
CA GLU A 298 4.11 -9.31 -0.09
C GLU A 298 4.40 -7.91 0.48
N SER A 299 5.18 -7.10 -0.25
CA SER A 299 5.61 -5.78 0.20
C SER A 299 4.78 -4.68 -0.44
N GLY A 300 4.27 -3.75 0.35
CA GLY A 300 3.47 -2.64 -0.15
C GLY A 300 4.26 -1.68 -1.05
N ALA A 301 3.66 -1.28 -2.16
CA ALA A 301 4.20 -0.33 -3.12
C ALA A 301 3.99 1.16 -2.72
N GLY A 302 3.68 1.42 -1.46
CA GLY A 302 3.47 2.79 -0.94
C GLY A 302 2.11 3.40 -1.29
N ILE A 303 1.17 2.60 -1.79
CA ILE A 303 -0.19 3.03 -2.12
C ILE A 303 -1.14 2.34 -1.15
N ASP A 304 -1.92 3.13 -0.43
CA ASP A 304 -2.88 2.66 0.56
C ASP A 304 -4.31 2.92 0.09
N LEU A 305 -5.10 1.84 0.00
CA LEU A 305 -6.54 1.86 -0.32
C LEU A 305 -7.40 1.74 0.94
N GLY A 306 -6.78 1.58 2.11
CA GLY A 306 -7.49 1.43 3.38
C GLY A 306 -8.27 2.67 3.77
N LEU A 307 -8.94 2.57 4.91
CA LEU A 307 -9.73 3.66 5.46
C LEU A 307 -8.80 4.80 5.92
N PRO A 308 -8.81 5.97 5.27
CA PRO A 308 -7.95 7.07 5.69
C PRO A 308 -8.26 7.49 7.13
N VAL A 309 -7.23 7.84 7.88
CA VAL A 309 -7.44 8.50 9.18
C VAL A 309 -8.25 9.77 8.94
N PRO A 310 -9.29 10.05 9.73
CA PRO A 310 -10.12 11.23 9.56
C PRO A 310 -9.32 12.52 9.40
N GLY A 311 -9.59 13.25 8.30
CA GLY A 311 -8.82 14.43 7.90
C GLY A 311 -7.49 14.11 7.18
N ALA A 312 -7.20 12.83 6.92
CA ALA A 312 -6.11 12.41 6.05
C ALA A 312 -6.52 12.48 4.57
N ASP A 313 -5.60 12.04 3.73
CA ASP A 313 -5.70 12.11 2.27
C ASP A 313 -6.79 11.16 1.72
N ASP A 314 -7.89 11.72 1.23
CA ASP A 314 -9.01 11.03 0.59
C ASP A 314 -8.95 11.09 -0.95
N ARG A 315 -7.86 11.65 -1.52
CA ARG A 315 -7.68 11.78 -2.96
C ARG A 315 -7.70 10.42 -3.64
N PRO A 316 -8.14 10.35 -4.91
CA PRO A 316 -8.02 9.16 -5.71
C PRO A 316 -6.57 8.63 -5.78
N ARG A 317 -6.44 7.32 -5.82
CA ARG A 317 -5.18 6.62 -6.06
C ARG A 317 -5.09 6.30 -7.53
N ASN A 318 -4.02 6.75 -8.15
CA ASN A 318 -3.71 6.47 -9.54
C ASN A 318 -2.60 5.41 -9.60
N LEU A 319 -2.90 4.26 -10.20
CA LEU A 319 -1.96 3.17 -10.43
C LEU A 319 -1.77 3.01 -11.94
N GLY A 320 -0.58 3.19 -12.43
CA GLY A 320 -0.31 3.22 -13.86
C GLY A 320 0.75 2.22 -14.32
N LEU A 321 0.68 1.87 -15.58
CA LEU A 321 1.62 1.02 -16.29
C LEU A 321 2.08 1.71 -17.58
N ASP A 322 3.39 1.76 -17.84
CA ASP A 322 3.98 2.14 -19.12
C ASP A 322 4.48 0.88 -19.84
N PHE A 323 3.85 0.53 -20.94
CA PHE A 323 4.28 -0.60 -21.80
C PHE A 323 5.36 -0.18 -22.80
N ARG A 324 5.71 1.10 -22.88
CA ARG A 324 6.59 1.76 -23.87
C ARG A 324 6.12 1.73 -25.31
N ILE A 325 5.31 0.76 -25.66
CA ILE A 325 4.66 0.63 -26.97
C ILE A 325 3.17 0.51 -26.78
N SER A 326 2.41 0.85 -27.79
CA SER A 326 0.98 0.63 -27.80
C SER A 326 0.69 -0.87 -27.68
N THR A 327 -0.02 -1.27 -26.62
CA THR A 327 -0.22 -2.66 -26.21
C THR A 327 -1.71 -2.89 -25.97
N GLU A 328 -2.22 -4.03 -26.39
CA GLU A 328 -3.59 -4.43 -26.14
C GLU A 328 -3.72 -5.07 -24.76
N ALA A 329 -4.60 -4.52 -23.94
CA ALA A 329 -4.92 -5.05 -22.61
C ALA A 329 -6.43 -5.01 -22.38
N ASN A 330 -6.93 -5.98 -21.61
CA ASN A 330 -8.35 -6.05 -21.23
C ASN A 330 -8.56 -6.58 -19.80
N THR A 331 -7.50 -6.84 -19.07
CA THR A 331 -7.55 -7.30 -17.67
C THR A 331 -6.39 -6.71 -16.89
N LEU A 332 -6.68 -6.22 -15.70
CA LEU A 332 -5.69 -5.79 -14.71
C LEU A 332 -5.90 -6.55 -13.41
N PHE A 333 -4.80 -6.86 -12.74
CA PHE A 333 -4.79 -7.47 -11.42
C PHE A 333 -4.10 -6.54 -10.45
N VAL A 334 -4.80 -6.18 -9.38
CA VAL A 334 -4.24 -5.38 -8.28
C VAL A 334 -4.10 -6.28 -7.08
N TRP A 335 -2.87 -6.56 -6.70
CA TRP A 335 -2.54 -7.31 -5.50
C TRP A 335 -2.50 -6.40 -4.29
N VAL A 336 -2.95 -6.92 -3.16
CA VAL A 336 -2.93 -6.22 -1.87
C VAL A 336 -2.34 -7.11 -0.79
N ASP A 337 -1.85 -6.50 0.29
CA ASP A 337 -1.11 -7.14 1.38
C ASP A 337 -1.93 -8.12 2.23
N ARG A 338 -3.25 -8.17 2.03
CA ARG A 338 -4.17 -8.99 2.83
C ARG A 338 -5.42 -9.41 2.08
N GLU A 339 -6.07 -10.46 2.58
CA GLU A 339 -7.42 -10.84 2.14
C GLU A 339 -8.43 -9.80 2.64
N LEU A 340 -9.36 -9.41 1.78
CA LEU A 340 -10.45 -8.50 2.11
C LEU A 340 -11.75 -9.29 2.26
N ARG A 341 -12.65 -8.78 3.10
CA ARG A 341 -14.03 -9.24 3.10
C ARG A 341 -14.70 -8.86 1.79
N SER A 342 -15.67 -9.66 1.36
CA SER A 342 -16.40 -9.40 0.11
C SER A 342 -17.02 -8.01 0.09
N GLU A 343 -17.65 -7.61 1.20
CA GLU A 343 -18.32 -6.31 1.35
C GLU A 343 -17.34 -5.14 1.15
N VAL A 344 -16.11 -5.30 1.64
CA VAL A 344 -15.05 -4.31 1.47
C VAL A 344 -14.51 -4.34 0.05
N ALA A 345 -14.24 -5.53 -0.48
CA ALA A 345 -13.69 -5.66 -1.83
C ALA A 345 -14.65 -5.15 -2.91
N GLU A 346 -15.95 -5.44 -2.76
CA GLU A 346 -17.01 -5.02 -3.69
C GLU A 346 -17.32 -3.52 -3.63
N SER A 347 -16.91 -2.83 -2.57
CA SER A 347 -17.10 -1.38 -2.44
C SER A 347 -16.19 -0.55 -3.35
N PHE A 348 -15.07 -1.13 -3.84
CA PHE A 348 -14.16 -0.42 -4.71
C PHE A 348 -14.69 -0.33 -6.14
N ALA A 349 -14.75 0.88 -6.67
CA ALA A 349 -15.04 1.17 -8.07
C ALA A 349 -13.74 1.59 -8.78
N TRP A 350 -13.48 0.97 -9.94
CA TRP A 350 -12.24 1.14 -10.67
C TRP A 350 -12.48 1.86 -11.98
N GLU A 351 -11.85 2.99 -12.18
CA GLU A 351 -11.87 3.69 -13.45
C GLU A 351 -10.65 3.30 -14.29
N ILE A 352 -10.90 2.94 -15.54
CA ILE A 352 -9.86 2.61 -16.52
C ILE A 352 -9.59 3.83 -17.38
N TRP A 353 -8.35 4.25 -17.41
CA TRP A 353 -7.88 5.38 -18.21
C TRP A 353 -6.73 4.95 -19.12
N THR A 354 -6.66 5.51 -20.32
CA THR A 354 -5.61 5.24 -21.31
C THR A 354 -4.96 6.54 -21.76
N SER A 355 -3.67 6.46 -22.10
CA SER A 355 -2.91 7.56 -22.68
C SER A 355 -1.83 7.03 -23.62
N ASP A 356 -1.50 7.80 -24.67
CA ASP A 356 -0.37 7.49 -25.54
C ASP A 356 0.87 8.33 -25.21
N ASP A 357 0.71 9.46 -24.54
CA ASP A 357 1.76 10.39 -24.15
C ASP A 357 2.10 10.40 -22.64
N GLY A 358 1.20 9.84 -21.80
CA GLY A 358 1.33 9.80 -20.34
C GLY A 358 0.94 11.10 -19.63
N PHE A 359 0.39 12.09 -20.35
CA PHE A 359 -0.05 13.37 -19.81
C PHE A 359 -1.55 13.62 -20.00
N ARG A 360 -2.07 13.23 -21.18
CA ARG A 360 -3.50 13.37 -21.50
C ARG A 360 -4.16 12.02 -21.33
N TRP A 361 -5.07 11.94 -20.37
CA TRP A 361 -5.73 10.70 -20.03
C TRP A 361 -7.17 10.71 -20.51
N VAL A 362 -7.61 9.60 -21.06
CA VAL A 362 -8.99 9.40 -21.51
C VAL A 362 -9.60 8.27 -20.71
N ARG A 363 -10.67 8.57 -19.97
CA ARG A 363 -11.43 7.56 -19.25
C ARG A 363 -12.15 6.63 -20.26
N ARG A 364 -11.90 5.35 -20.16
CA ARG A 364 -12.51 4.33 -21.02
C ARG A 364 -13.71 3.69 -20.40
N GLN A 365 -13.62 3.33 -19.13
CA GLN A 365 -14.65 2.52 -18.49
C GLN A 365 -14.58 2.69 -16.97
N LEU A 366 -15.76 2.61 -16.33
CA LEU A 366 -15.90 2.38 -14.90
C LEU A 366 -16.25 0.90 -14.72
N VAL A 367 -15.51 0.18 -13.89
CA VAL A 367 -15.68 -1.25 -13.65
C VAL A 367 -15.95 -1.45 -12.17
N SER A 368 -17.09 -2.08 -11.85
CA SER A 368 -17.27 -2.68 -10.53
C SER A 368 -16.39 -3.92 -10.46
N PRO A 369 -15.66 -4.16 -9.39
CA PRO A 369 -14.77 -5.29 -9.29
C PRO A 369 -15.54 -6.59 -9.45
N ALA A 370 -14.92 -7.55 -10.14
CA ALA A 370 -15.33 -8.93 -10.00
C ALA A 370 -15.17 -9.33 -8.51
N PRO A 371 -15.99 -10.26 -7.99
CA PRO A 371 -15.89 -10.67 -6.60
C PRO A 371 -14.42 -10.98 -6.26
N PHE A 372 -13.92 -10.34 -5.25
CA PHE A 372 -12.60 -10.63 -4.70
C PHE A 372 -12.65 -12.09 -4.26
N GLY A 373 -11.97 -12.96 -5.01
CA GLY A 373 -12.01 -14.39 -4.71
C GLY A 373 -11.50 -14.61 -3.27
N PRO A 374 -12.22 -15.34 -2.41
CA PRO A 374 -11.89 -15.46 -0.98
C PRO A 374 -10.52 -16.10 -0.71
N PHE A 375 -9.78 -16.40 -1.75
CA PHE A 375 -8.54 -17.16 -1.71
C PHE A 375 -7.33 -16.44 -2.30
N GLN A 376 -7.52 -15.22 -2.81
CA GLN A 376 -6.46 -14.43 -3.44
C GLN A 376 -6.54 -12.98 -2.97
N ASN A 377 -5.41 -12.41 -2.60
CA ASN A 377 -5.29 -10.99 -2.26
C ASN A 377 -5.18 -10.16 -3.54
N ARG A 378 -6.15 -10.31 -4.47
CA ARG A 378 -6.04 -9.78 -5.81
C ARG A 378 -7.38 -9.37 -6.40
N PHE A 379 -7.52 -8.11 -6.78
CA PHE A 379 -8.62 -7.66 -7.62
C PHE A 379 -8.38 -8.09 -9.06
N GLU A 380 -9.40 -8.61 -9.72
CA GLU A 380 -9.42 -8.92 -11.14
C GLU A 380 -10.37 -7.95 -11.85
N ILE A 381 -9.80 -6.97 -12.55
CA ILE A 381 -10.52 -5.88 -13.17
C ILE A 381 -10.56 -6.15 -14.67
N ARG A 382 -11.71 -6.61 -15.20
CA ARG A 382 -11.93 -6.88 -16.61
C ARG A 382 -12.61 -5.69 -17.28
N PHE A 383 -12.13 -5.33 -18.46
CA PHE A 383 -12.65 -4.23 -19.25
C PHE A 383 -12.59 -4.54 -20.74
N SER A 384 -13.26 -3.72 -21.58
CA SER A 384 -13.16 -3.85 -23.05
C SER A 384 -11.73 -3.61 -23.50
N THR A 385 -11.24 -4.43 -24.43
CA THR A 385 -9.86 -4.35 -24.94
C THR A 385 -9.51 -2.91 -25.32
N ALA A 386 -8.46 -2.41 -24.70
CA ALA A 386 -7.91 -1.09 -24.96
C ALA A 386 -6.49 -1.23 -25.52
N THR A 387 -6.20 -0.50 -26.59
CA THR A 387 -4.88 -0.43 -27.20
C THR A 387 -4.29 0.93 -26.86
N SER A 388 -3.24 0.96 -26.04
CA SER A 388 -2.57 2.19 -25.63
C SER A 388 -1.17 1.89 -25.10
N ARG A 389 -0.32 2.91 -25.04
CA ARG A 389 0.99 2.81 -24.41
C ARG A 389 0.89 2.82 -22.88
N PHE A 390 0.08 3.71 -22.35
CA PHE A 390 -0.13 3.87 -20.92
C PHE A 390 -1.52 3.41 -20.52
N LEU A 391 -1.59 2.69 -19.44
CA LEU A 391 -2.85 2.27 -18.82
C LEU A 391 -2.84 2.73 -17.36
N LYS A 392 -3.95 3.30 -16.91
CA LYS A 392 -4.10 3.78 -15.54
C LYS A 392 -5.40 3.29 -14.93
N LEU A 393 -5.32 2.84 -13.69
CA LEU A 393 -6.44 2.63 -12.80
C LEU A 393 -6.56 3.80 -11.84
N VAL A 394 -7.78 4.27 -11.67
CA VAL A 394 -8.10 5.26 -10.65
C VAL A 394 -9.11 4.64 -9.69
N VAL A 395 -8.80 4.71 -8.41
CA VAL A 395 -9.62 4.14 -7.33
C VAL A 395 -9.63 5.08 -6.14
N ARG A 396 -10.76 5.22 -5.48
CA ARG A 396 -10.85 5.95 -4.21
C ARG A 396 -10.53 5.03 -3.05
N PRO A 397 -9.88 5.53 -1.99
CA PRO A 397 -9.67 4.75 -0.78
C PRO A 397 -10.99 4.37 -0.13
N LEU A 398 -10.93 3.38 0.74
CA LEU A 398 -12.07 2.88 1.48
C LEU A 398 -12.75 4.01 2.28
N VAL A 399 -14.08 4.01 2.30
CA VAL A 399 -14.87 5.00 3.03
C VAL A 399 -15.53 4.37 4.25
N GLU A 400 -15.75 5.15 5.30
CA GLU A 400 -16.31 4.68 6.57
C GLU A 400 -17.71 4.07 6.46
N THR A 401 -18.46 4.41 5.41
CA THR A 401 -19.81 3.89 5.16
C THR A 401 -19.83 2.42 4.75
N VAL A 402 -18.68 1.89 4.33
CA VAL A 402 -18.58 0.48 3.94
C VAL A 402 -18.58 -0.42 5.18
N PRO A 403 -19.39 -1.47 5.21
CA PRO A 403 -19.38 -2.42 6.32
C PRO A 403 -17.96 -2.96 6.57
N TYR A 404 -17.54 -3.02 7.83
CA TYR A 404 -16.22 -3.48 8.25
C TYR A 404 -15.02 -2.62 7.82
N ALA A 405 -15.24 -1.43 7.27
CA ALA A 405 -14.16 -0.53 6.86
C ALA A 405 -13.14 -0.28 7.99
N SER A 406 -13.58 -0.15 9.23
CA SER A 406 -12.73 0.06 10.40
C SER A 406 -11.76 -1.10 10.70
N GLU A 407 -12.00 -2.31 10.17
CA GLU A 407 -11.06 -3.43 10.28
C GLU A 407 -9.87 -3.26 9.32
N TYR A 408 -9.96 -2.32 8.37
CA TYR A 408 -8.99 -2.10 7.30
C TYR A 408 -8.46 -0.67 7.29
N PRO A 409 -7.76 -0.23 8.34
CA PRO A 409 -7.16 1.11 8.38
C PRO A 409 -6.09 1.30 7.29
N ASN A 410 -5.51 0.20 6.81
CA ASN A 410 -4.58 0.18 5.69
C ASN A 410 -4.88 -1.05 4.82
N ILE A 411 -4.87 -0.87 3.51
CA ILE A 411 -4.89 -1.90 2.47
C ILE A 411 -3.80 -1.52 1.48
N LEU A 412 -2.62 -2.12 1.63
CA LEU A 412 -1.47 -1.73 0.82
C LEU A 412 -1.49 -2.47 -0.52
N VAL A 413 -1.47 -1.71 -1.61
CA VAL A 413 -1.21 -2.29 -2.93
C VAL A 413 0.22 -2.81 -2.95
N THR A 414 0.40 -4.04 -3.40
CA THR A 414 1.72 -4.69 -3.46
C THR A 414 2.22 -4.86 -4.88
N GLU A 415 1.33 -5.17 -5.86
CA GLU A 415 1.71 -5.41 -7.24
C GLU A 415 0.56 -5.04 -8.19
N LEU A 416 0.89 -4.56 -9.39
CA LEU A 416 -0.05 -4.30 -10.47
C LEU A 416 0.37 -5.08 -11.72
N GLU A 417 -0.44 -6.05 -12.11
CA GLU A 417 -0.22 -6.87 -13.30
C GLU A 417 -1.25 -6.57 -14.37
N ALA A 418 -0.87 -6.78 -15.63
CA ALA A 418 -1.77 -6.65 -16.77
C ALA A 418 -1.81 -7.93 -17.60
N ALA A 419 -2.95 -8.18 -18.23
CA ALA A 419 -3.12 -9.28 -19.15
C ALA A 419 -4.01 -8.88 -20.34
N ASN A 420 -3.75 -9.52 -21.49
CA ASN A 420 -4.68 -9.54 -22.59
C ASN A 420 -5.36 -10.92 -22.67
N ARG A 421 -6.65 -10.98 -22.42
CA ARG A 421 -7.43 -12.20 -22.59
C ARG A 421 -7.81 -12.33 -24.07
N VAL A 422 -7.37 -13.40 -24.66
CA VAL A 422 -7.61 -13.75 -26.06
C VAL A 422 -8.14 -15.17 -26.15
N SER A 423 -8.69 -15.57 -27.32
CA SER A 423 -9.08 -16.95 -27.53
C SER A 423 -7.85 -17.88 -27.42
N ALA A 424 -8.06 -19.10 -26.99
CA ALA A 424 -6.98 -20.09 -26.87
C ALA A 424 -6.22 -20.29 -28.20
N ALA A 425 -6.90 -20.23 -29.30
CA ALA A 425 -6.30 -20.40 -30.63
C ALA A 425 -5.34 -19.25 -31.00
N ASP A 426 -5.61 -18.03 -30.50
CA ASP A 426 -4.81 -16.84 -30.76
C ASP A 426 -3.66 -16.66 -29.74
N ALA A 427 -3.65 -17.48 -28.69
CA ALA A 427 -2.72 -17.35 -27.57
C ALA A 427 -1.44 -18.21 -27.69
N GLU A 428 -1.39 -19.15 -28.63
CA GLU A 428 -0.21 -20.02 -28.78
C GLU A 428 0.98 -19.23 -29.31
N GLY A 429 2.10 -19.24 -28.58
CA GLY A 429 3.27 -18.51 -29.02
C GLY A 429 4.47 -18.56 -28.06
N ARG A 430 5.58 -18.04 -28.56
CA ARG A 430 6.81 -17.85 -27.80
C ARG A 430 7.28 -16.42 -27.94
N ALA A 431 7.45 -15.75 -26.81
CA ALA A 431 7.98 -14.40 -26.73
C ALA A 431 9.33 -14.39 -25.98
N THR A 432 10.30 -13.67 -26.53
CA THR A 432 11.60 -13.47 -25.88
C THR A 432 11.88 -11.98 -25.75
N SER A 433 12.41 -11.57 -24.61
CA SER A 433 12.90 -10.20 -24.40
C SER A 433 14.27 -10.19 -23.73
N ARG A 434 15.09 -9.22 -24.10
CA ARG A 434 16.40 -8.96 -23.52
C ARG A 434 16.45 -7.54 -23.05
N GLY A 435 17.08 -7.29 -21.91
CA GLY A 435 17.25 -5.94 -21.39
C GLY A 435 18.58 -5.75 -20.72
N ALA A 436 19.03 -4.50 -20.67
CA ALA A 436 20.20 -4.10 -19.92
C ALA A 436 19.96 -2.73 -19.30
N ILE A 437 20.33 -2.60 -18.02
CA ILE A 437 20.32 -1.33 -17.29
C ILE A 437 21.74 -1.12 -16.79
N ALA A 438 22.29 0.08 -17.00
CA ALA A 438 23.59 0.47 -16.47
C ALA A 438 23.50 1.82 -15.79
N ASP A 439 24.03 1.89 -14.58
CA ASP A 439 24.20 3.11 -13.80
C ASP A 439 25.69 3.34 -13.54
N LEU A 440 26.13 4.59 -13.69
CA LEU A 440 27.47 5.03 -13.40
C LEU A 440 27.42 6.28 -12.54
N GLY A 441 28.10 6.26 -11.40
CA GLY A 441 28.32 7.41 -10.54
C GLY A 441 29.80 7.66 -10.33
N VAL A 442 30.25 8.87 -10.60
CA VAL A 442 31.62 9.30 -10.31
C VAL A 442 31.53 10.59 -9.53
N ARG A 443 32.16 10.62 -8.38
CA ARG A 443 32.27 11.81 -7.54
C ARG A 443 33.72 12.10 -7.21
N ALA A 444 34.19 13.26 -7.63
CA ALA A 444 35.55 13.70 -7.38
C ALA A 444 35.58 14.94 -6.48
N ARG A 445 36.25 14.85 -5.36
CA ARG A 445 36.48 15.98 -4.46
C ARG A 445 37.63 16.82 -5.00
N MET A 446 37.29 18.01 -5.51
CA MET A 446 38.25 18.92 -6.14
C MET A 446 39.01 19.75 -5.11
N THR A 447 38.30 20.30 -4.12
CA THR A 447 38.86 21.12 -3.05
C THR A 447 38.30 20.74 -1.70
N ASP A 448 39.00 21.07 -0.63
CA ASP A 448 38.60 20.79 0.76
C ASP A 448 37.97 22.02 1.45
N ARG A 449 38.35 23.24 1.01
CA ARG A 449 37.81 24.51 1.56
C ARG A 449 37.79 25.58 0.46
N PRO A 450 36.61 25.89 -0.09
CA PRO A 450 35.31 25.24 0.09
C PRO A 450 35.34 23.78 -0.37
N LEU A 451 34.44 22.97 0.15
CA LEU A 451 34.30 21.60 -0.27
C LEU A 451 33.57 21.58 -1.62
N LEU A 452 34.35 21.26 -2.68
CA LEU A 452 33.84 21.21 -4.06
C LEU A 452 33.96 19.81 -4.62
N PHE A 453 32.85 19.29 -5.09
CA PHE A 453 32.80 18.02 -5.79
C PHE A 453 32.45 18.25 -7.27
N TYR A 454 33.06 17.49 -8.13
CA TYR A 454 32.55 17.20 -9.47
C TYR A 454 31.76 15.90 -9.40
N GLU A 455 30.57 15.87 -9.97
CA GLU A 455 29.65 14.71 -10.01
C GLU A 455 29.34 14.39 -11.47
N LEU A 456 29.50 13.13 -11.83
CA LEU A 456 29.06 12.58 -13.10
C LEU A 456 28.17 11.38 -12.80
N THR A 457 26.93 11.39 -13.28
CA THR A 457 26.03 10.24 -13.20
C THR A 457 25.52 9.89 -14.58
N GLY A 458 25.56 8.61 -14.91
CA GLY A 458 25.06 8.08 -16.17
C GLY A 458 24.05 6.98 -15.93
N TYR A 459 22.97 7.01 -16.68
CA TYR A 459 21.95 5.98 -16.69
C TYR A 459 21.70 5.51 -18.12
N TYR A 460 21.62 4.21 -18.31
CA TYR A 460 21.27 3.59 -19.58
C TYR A 460 20.27 2.46 -19.36
N ASN A 461 19.22 2.42 -20.17
CA ASN A 461 18.24 1.35 -20.13
C ASN A 461 17.83 0.95 -21.55
N SER A 462 17.96 -0.32 -21.85
CA SER A 462 17.53 -0.95 -23.09
C SER A 462 16.70 -2.19 -22.78
N THR A 463 15.51 -2.28 -23.31
CA THR A 463 14.62 -3.41 -23.06
C THR A 463 13.97 -3.86 -24.37
N GLY A 464 14.25 -5.11 -24.77
CA GLY A 464 13.69 -5.72 -25.98
C GLY A 464 14.05 -4.97 -27.26
N ASN A 465 13.06 -4.74 -28.11
CA ASN A 465 13.20 -4.04 -29.40
C ASN A 465 12.93 -2.53 -29.28
N LEU A 466 12.85 -2.01 -28.06
CA LEU A 466 12.57 -0.60 -27.84
C LEU A 466 13.84 0.25 -27.97
N PRO A 467 13.70 1.51 -28.41
CA PRO A 467 14.82 2.45 -28.37
C PRO A 467 15.37 2.58 -26.96
N ALA A 468 16.69 2.52 -26.84
CA ALA A 468 17.33 2.70 -25.54
C ALA A 468 17.05 4.11 -25.00
N THR A 469 16.81 4.18 -23.68
CA THR A 469 16.77 5.45 -22.94
C THR A 469 18.08 5.62 -22.20
N TRP A 470 18.61 6.83 -22.21
CA TRP A 470 19.81 7.15 -21.46
C TRP A 470 19.75 8.57 -20.92
N ASN A 471 20.45 8.79 -19.83
CA ASN A 471 20.64 10.11 -19.25
C ASN A 471 22.06 10.22 -18.70
N LEU A 472 22.74 11.30 -19.01
CA LEU A 472 24.05 11.66 -18.50
C LEU A 472 23.94 13.01 -17.80
N SER A 473 24.20 13.05 -16.51
CA SER A 473 24.24 14.28 -15.71
C SER A 473 25.67 14.54 -15.28
N ASN A 474 26.15 15.73 -15.52
CA ASN A 474 27.45 16.18 -15.05
C ASN A 474 27.33 17.54 -14.39
N GLY A 475 28.02 17.74 -13.27
CA GLY A 475 27.85 18.96 -12.51
C GLY A 475 28.85 19.14 -11.39
N PHE A 476 28.61 20.20 -10.65
CA PHE A 476 29.38 20.56 -9.48
C PHE A 476 28.49 20.72 -8.27
N LEU A 477 28.96 20.25 -7.13
CA LEU A 477 28.37 20.46 -5.83
C LEU A 477 29.39 21.18 -4.93
N LEU A 478 29.03 22.38 -4.53
CA LEU A 478 29.78 23.20 -3.60
C LEU A 478 29.12 23.16 -2.22
N THR A 479 29.91 22.95 -1.18
CA THR A 479 29.45 23.09 0.20
C THR A 479 30.51 23.87 0.96
N HIS A 480 30.07 24.90 1.69
CA HIS A 480 30.97 25.76 2.45
C HIS A 480 30.34 26.21 3.76
N SER A 481 31.09 26.12 4.84
CA SER A 481 30.75 26.75 6.11
C SER A 481 31.63 27.97 6.29
N PHE A 482 31.02 29.14 6.25
CA PHE A 482 31.75 30.42 6.44
C PHE A 482 32.25 30.55 7.86
N ASP A 483 31.37 30.19 8.78
CA ASP A 483 31.65 30.20 10.24
C ASP A 483 30.73 29.17 10.94
N ARG A 484 30.54 29.33 12.26
CA ARG A 484 29.65 28.46 13.06
C ARG A 484 28.15 28.75 12.83
N VAL A 485 27.85 29.90 12.26
CA VAL A 485 26.48 30.37 12.01
C VAL A 485 26.04 30.10 10.61
N TRP A 486 26.89 30.38 9.62
CA TRP A 486 26.52 30.37 8.20
C TRP A 486 27.14 29.23 7.43
N SER A 487 26.32 28.53 6.68
CA SER A 487 26.76 27.53 5.70
C SER A 487 25.93 27.65 4.43
N THR A 488 26.56 27.29 3.31
CA THR A 488 25.92 27.28 1.99
C THR A 488 26.21 26.00 1.25
N SER A 489 25.26 25.56 0.43
CA SER A 489 25.53 24.59 -0.61
C SER A 489 24.95 25.08 -1.93
N ALA A 490 25.64 24.76 -3.02
CA ALA A 490 25.18 25.07 -4.37
C ALA A 490 25.47 23.88 -5.28
N ARG A 491 24.52 23.54 -6.12
CA ARG A 491 24.67 22.50 -7.15
C ARG A 491 24.31 23.08 -8.50
N PHE A 492 25.10 22.75 -9.51
CA PHE A 492 24.79 23.01 -10.89
C PHE A 492 25.12 21.76 -11.70
N ALA A 493 24.16 21.28 -12.48
CA ALA A 493 24.36 20.11 -13.34
C ALA A 493 23.71 20.33 -14.70
N ARG A 494 24.36 19.80 -15.72
CA ARG A 494 23.83 19.64 -17.07
C ARG A 494 23.46 18.20 -17.27
N GLU A 495 22.25 17.96 -17.70
CA GLU A 495 21.71 16.64 -18.01
C GLU A 495 21.44 16.55 -19.50
N GLU A 496 21.92 15.48 -20.11
CA GLU A 496 21.67 15.15 -21.50
C GLU A 496 21.17 13.72 -21.57
N GLY A 497 20.17 13.47 -22.40
CA GLY A 497 19.61 12.15 -22.50
C GLY A 497 18.64 11.98 -23.65
N ARG A 498 18.06 10.80 -23.67
CA ARG A 498 16.96 10.45 -24.57
C ARG A 498 15.84 9.80 -23.75
N GLU A 499 14.70 10.41 -23.83
CA GLU A 499 13.49 9.94 -23.17
C GLU A 499 12.36 9.84 -24.20
N ARG A 500 11.62 8.72 -24.19
CA ARG A 500 10.48 8.51 -25.13
C ARG A 500 10.81 8.81 -26.60
N GLN A 501 12.04 8.47 -27.05
CA GLN A 501 12.59 8.77 -28.38
C GLN A 501 12.87 10.27 -28.64
N LEU A 502 12.67 11.13 -27.68
CA LEU A 502 12.96 12.54 -27.73
C LEU A 502 14.31 12.82 -27.08
N ASP A 503 15.09 13.68 -27.68
CA ASP A 503 16.33 14.16 -27.07
C ASP A 503 15.98 15.16 -25.97
N ARG A 504 16.64 14.99 -24.81
CA ARG A 504 16.45 15.81 -23.61
C ARG A 504 17.74 16.51 -23.25
N THR A 505 17.65 17.80 -23.00
CA THR A 505 18.72 18.58 -22.38
C THR A 505 18.12 19.37 -21.22
N ALA A 506 18.75 19.32 -20.04
CA ALA A 506 18.30 20.11 -18.90
C ALA A 506 19.49 20.72 -18.15
N TYR A 507 19.31 21.92 -17.66
CA TYR A 507 20.17 22.54 -16.66
C TYR A 507 19.44 22.54 -15.32
N VAL A 508 20.03 21.86 -14.32
CA VAL A 508 19.47 21.76 -12.98
C VAL A 508 20.38 22.52 -12.02
N TYR A 509 19.81 23.44 -11.27
CA TYR A 509 20.56 24.22 -10.32
C TYR A 509 19.86 24.34 -8.98
N SER A 510 20.61 24.41 -7.92
CA SER A 510 20.10 24.69 -6.59
C SER A 510 21.15 25.44 -5.77
N ALA A 511 20.69 26.30 -4.91
CA ALA A 511 21.51 26.97 -3.90
C ALA A 511 20.76 26.98 -2.57
N SER A 512 21.46 26.66 -1.49
CA SER A 512 20.89 26.80 -0.15
C SER A 512 21.80 27.64 0.74
N LEU A 513 21.20 28.45 1.57
CA LEU A 513 21.86 29.21 2.61
C LEU A 513 21.23 28.84 3.96
N SER A 514 22.02 28.24 4.80
CA SER A 514 21.61 27.84 6.16
C SER A 514 22.28 28.76 7.18
N ALA A 515 21.49 29.21 8.14
CA ALA A 515 21.97 30.01 9.26
C ALA A 515 21.50 29.45 10.60
N VAL A 516 22.41 29.38 11.57
CA VAL A 516 22.14 29.03 12.97
C VAL A 516 22.61 30.16 13.84
N PRO A 517 21.93 31.34 13.81
CA PRO A 517 22.40 32.53 14.58
C PRO A 517 22.36 32.32 16.08
N LEU A 518 21.46 31.45 16.54
CA LEU A 518 21.32 30.99 17.90
C LEU A 518 21.15 29.48 17.92
N PRO A 519 21.58 28.77 18.98
CA PRO A 519 21.32 27.31 19.08
C PRO A 519 19.83 26.95 18.95
N ALA A 520 18.97 27.88 19.33
CA ALA A 520 17.51 27.75 19.29
C ALA A 520 16.88 28.22 17.99
N LEU A 521 17.62 28.75 17.00
CA LEU A 521 17.07 29.32 15.80
C LEU A 521 17.87 28.87 14.57
N ARG A 522 17.18 28.24 13.62
CA ARG A 522 17.74 27.80 12.36
C ARG A 522 16.92 28.35 11.20
N TRP A 523 17.59 28.92 10.21
CA TRP A 523 17.02 29.31 8.93
C TRP A 523 17.62 28.49 7.80
N ASN A 524 16.82 28.22 6.82
CA ASN A 524 17.27 27.61 5.58
C ASN A 524 16.52 28.23 4.40
N LEU A 525 17.25 28.94 3.55
CA LEU A 525 16.75 29.48 2.27
C LEU A 525 17.24 28.55 1.18
N VAL A 526 16.32 28.04 0.38
CA VAL A 526 16.61 27.16 -0.75
C VAL A 526 16.05 27.81 -2.02
N TRP A 527 16.90 27.95 -3.00
CA TRP A 527 16.52 28.27 -4.36
C TRP A 527 16.90 27.08 -5.23
N SER A 528 16.00 26.62 -6.10
CA SER A 528 16.24 25.55 -7.05
C SER A 528 15.46 25.80 -8.32
N GLY A 529 16.03 25.37 -9.44
CA GLY A 529 15.38 25.48 -10.73
C GLY A 529 15.87 24.46 -11.72
N LYS A 530 15.13 24.38 -12.81
CA LYS A 530 15.37 23.48 -13.93
C LYS A 530 14.93 24.18 -15.21
N ASP A 531 15.84 24.24 -16.17
CA ASP A 531 15.56 24.63 -17.54
C ASP A 531 15.72 23.39 -18.40
N GLU A 532 14.65 22.90 -19.00
CA GLU A 532 14.58 21.64 -19.72
C GLU A 532 14.05 21.82 -21.13
N THR A 533 14.69 21.15 -22.07
CA THR A 533 14.19 21.00 -23.45
C THR A 533 14.05 19.51 -23.74
N LEU A 534 12.83 19.09 -24.09
CA LEU A 534 12.48 17.72 -24.44
C LEU A 534 11.84 17.70 -25.84
N GLY A 535 12.52 17.15 -26.84
CA GLY A 535 11.99 17.03 -28.21
C GLY A 535 11.57 18.37 -28.86
N GLY A 536 12.14 19.48 -28.41
CA GLY A 536 11.78 20.84 -28.85
C GLY A 536 10.83 21.58 -27.91
N PHE A 537 10.24 20.90 -26.92
CA PHE A 537 9.39 21.50 -25.90
C PHE A 537 10.24 22.04 -24.77
N SER A 538 10.04 23.26 -24.35
CA SER A 538 10.75 23.87 -23.23
C SER A 538 9.90 23.94 -21.96
N LEU A 539 10.52 23.66 -20.83
CA LEU A 539 9.96 23.80 -19.49
C LEU A 539 10.97 24.52 -18.60
N ASP A 540 10.60 25.64 -18.07
CA ASP A 540 11.39 26.41 -17.11
C ASP A 540 10.67 26.43 -15.76
N GLN A 541 11.38 26.02 -14.70
CA GLN A 541 10.84 25.95 -13.36
C GLN A 541 11.83 26.53 -12.36
N ASP A 542 11.36 27.48 -11.57
CA ASP A 542 12.08 28.08 -10.44
C ASP A 542 11.30 27.97 -9.16
N THR A 543 11.98 27.65 -8.06
CA THR A 543 11.39 27.54 -6.72
C THR A 543 12.27 28.24 -5.71
N LEU A 544 11.70 29.07 -4.89
CA LEU A 544 12.35 29.71 -3.74
C LEU A 544 11.58 29.36 -2.48
N PHE A 545 12.25 28.80 -1.48
CA PHE A 545 11.67 28.38 -0.23
C PHE A 545 12.51 28.83 0.96
N LEU A 546 11.87 29.49 1.93
CA LEU A 546 12.47 29.84 3.21
C LEU A 546 11.82 29.05 4.33
N TYR A 547 12.62 28.38 5.10
CA TYR A 547 12.21 27.58 6.24
C TYR A 547 12.92 28.04 7.51
N SER A 548 12.15 28.23 8.59
CA SER A 548 12.66 28.66 9.89
C SER A 548 12.16 27.73 10.99
N ILE A 549 13.06 27.25 11.82
CA ILE A 549 12.77 26.50 13.04
C ILE A 549 13.30 27.30 14.22
N ALA A 550 12.43 27.59 15.18
CA ALA A 550 12.78 28.32 16.37
C ALA A 550 12.27 27.60 17.62
N ALA A 551 13.16 27.14 18.46
CA ALA A 551 12.88 26.73 19.84
C ALA A 551 12.86 27.98 20.73
N LEU A 552 11.71 28.67 20.84
CA LEU A 552 11.60 29.95 21.50
C LEU A 552 11.88 29.84 23.00
N ARG A 553 11.52 28.72 23.58
CA ARG A 553 11.76 28.33 24.97
C ARG A 553 11.67 26.82 25.09
N GLU A 554 12.14 26.24 26.18
CA GLU A 554 11.89 24.82 26.45
C GLU A 554 10.40 24.52 26.41
N GLY A 555 10.01 23.58 25.50
CA GLY A 555 8.62 23.22 25.23
C GLY A 555 7.85 24.21 24.37
N VAL A 556 8.50 25.13 23.66
CA VAL A 556 7.85 26.05 22.68
C VAL A 556 8.63 26.07 21.39
N ASP A 557 8.13 25.32 20.41
CA ASP A 557 8.74 25.19 19.09
C ASP A 557 7.86 25.83 18.01
N LEU A 558 8.45 26.72 17.24
CA LEU A 558 7.82 27.41 16.11
C LEU A 558 8.51 27.02 14.82
N ASN A 559 7.74 26.53 13.84
CA ASN A 559 8.20 26.29 12.49
C ASN A 559 7.43 27.20 11.51
N VAL A 560 8.15 27.84 10.62
CA VAL A 560 7.57 28.72 9.59
C VAL A 560 8.23 28.37 8.26
N GLY A 561 7.42 28.10 7.25
CA GLY A 561 7.86 27.89 5.87
C GLY A 561 7.09 28.79 4.93
N VAL A 562 7.78 29.45 4.01
CA VAL A 562 7.18 30.21 2.91
C VAL A 562 7.92 29.92 1.64
N GLY A 563 7.18 29.76 0.56
CA GLY A 563 7.76 29.43 -0.73
C GLY A 563 6.97 29.98 -1.91
N ARG A 564 7.68 30.12 -3.01
CA ARG A 564 7.12 30.50 -4.31
C ARG A 564 7.75 29.61 -5.37
N SER A 565 6.93 29.10 -6.28
CA SER A 565 7.38 28.40 -7.48
C SER A 565 6.83 29.11 -8.72
N LEU A 566 7.60 29.12 -9.78
CA LEU A 566 7.20 29.60 -11.10
C LEU A 566 7.53 28.50 -12.10
N THR A 567 6.54 28.10 -12.90
CA THR A 567 6.74 27.14 -13.98
C THR A 567 6.20 27.74 -15.26
N THR A 568 7.03 27.78 -16.30
CA THR A 568 6.67 28.30 -17.61
C THR A 568 6.89 27.21 -18.65
N ASN A 569 5.92 26.92 -19.48
CA ASN A 569 6.05 25.99 -20.60
C ASN A 569 6.18 26.71 -21.95
N GLU A 570 6.44 25.98 -23.02
CA GLU A 570 6.71 26.50 -24.35
C GLU A 570 5.54 27.31 -24.97
N ILE A 571 4.31 27.00 -24.61
CA ILE A 571 3.13 27.76 -25.08
C ILE A 571 2.92 29.04 -24.28
N GLY A 572 3.85 29.39 -23.38
CA GLY A 572 3.79 30.59 -22.55
C GLY A 572 2.73 30.51 -21.43
N ARG A 573 2.33 29.29 -21.03
CA ARG A 573 1.52 29.10 -19.81
C ARG A 573 2.45 29.20 -18.60
N GLU A 574 2.12 30.11 -17.73
CA GLU A 574 2.79 30.34 -16.45
C GLU A 574 1.93 29.81 -15.31
N VAL A 575 2.53 29.02 -14.42
CA VAL A 575 1.92 28.58 -13.18
C VAL A 575 2.74 29.13 -12.02
N GLU A 576 2.17 30.06 -11.27
CA GLU A 576 2.77 30.62 -10.06
C GLU A 576 2.18 29.92 -8.83
N GLY A 577 3.00 29.10 -8.16
CA GLY A 577 2.65 28.47 -6.89
C GLY A 577 3.15 29.31 -5.71
N LYS A 578 2.29 29.51 -4.71
CA LYS A 578 2.66 30.15 -3.43
C LYS A 578 2.25 29.22 -2.30
N GLN A 579 3.17 28.95 -1.38
CA GLN A 579 2.88 28.13 -0.22
C GLN A 579 3.38 28.80 1.06
N ALA A 580 2.61 28.63 2.14
CA ALA A 580 2.99 29.06 3.46
C ALA A 580 2.51 28.05 4.50
N ASN A 581 3.36 27.70 5.44
CA ASN A 581 3.01 26.87 6.57
C ASN A 581 3.57 27.46 7.87
N VAL A 582 2.78 27.37 8.92
CA VAL A 582 3.18 27.77 10.28
C VAL A 582 2.74 26.67 11.21
N SER A 583 3.62 26.20 12.06
CA SER A 583 3.25 25.30 13.16
C SER A 583 3.89 25.73 14.46
N LEU A 584 3.09 25.69 15.51
CA LEU A 584 3.48 26.03 16.87
C LEU A 584 3.17 24.84 17.78
N ALA A 585 4.20 24.28 18.36
CA ALA A 585 4.07 23.24 19.39
C ALA A 585 4.38 23.86 20.76
N LEU A 586 3.45 23.68 21.68
CA LEU A 586 3.55 24.19 23.05
C LEU A 586 3.46 23.01 24.01
N ALA A 587 4.49 22.80 24.81
CA ALA A 587 4.54 21.81 25.88
C ALA A 587 4.82 22.51 27.23
N PRO A 588 3.85 23.29 27.75
CA PRO A 588 4.06 24.05 29.01
C PRO A 588 4.29 23.14 30.20
N HIS A 589 3.89 21.89 30.08
CA HIS A 589 4.09 20.83 31.06
C HIS A 589 4.29 19.49 30.35
N PRO A 590 5.11 18.55 30.84
CA PRO A 590 5.29 17.23 30.25
C PRO A 590 3.98 16.43 30.04
N ARG A 591 2.92 16.82 30.74
CA ARG A 591 1.60 16.20 30.69
C ARG A 591 0.58 16.94 29.80
N ALA A 592 0.98 18.05 29.18
CA ALA A 592 0.07 18.85 28.34
C ALA A 592 0.84 19.39 27.15
N THR A 593 0.41 19.04 25.97
CA THR A 593 0.93 19.53 24.69
C THR A 593 -0.19 20.13 23.88
N PHE A 594 0.08 21.25 23.24
CA PHE A 594 -0.80 21.93 22.30
C PHE A 594 -0.07 22.03 20.97
N HIS A 595 -0.77 21.80 19.90
CA HIS A 595 -0.25 21.98 18.56
C HIS A 595 -1.23 22.85 17.78
N LEU A 596 -0.69 23.90 17.14
CA LEU A 596 -1.42 24.76 16.22
C LEU A 596 -0.69 24.71 14.88
N SER A 597 -1.41 24.46 13.81
CA SER A 597 -0.85 24.52 12.47
C SER A 597 -1.76 25.30 11.52
N TRP A 598 -1.13 25.97 10.60
CA TRP A 598 -1.78 26.62 9.49
C TRP A 598 -0.98 26.40 8.22
N GLN A 599 -1.66 26.05 7.16
CA GLN A 599 -1.07 25.89 5.84
C GLN A 599 -1.92 26.58 4.79
N SER A 600 -1.27 27.13 3.77
CA SER A 600 -1.91 27.75 2.60
C SER A 600 -1.09 27.45 1.37
N ARG A 601 -1.76 27.03 0.32
CA ARG A 601 -1.20 26.88 -1.02
C ARG A 601 -2.12 27.59 -2.00
N SER A 602 -1.55 28.30 -2.95
CA SER A 602 -2.29 28.86 -4.08
C SER A 602 -1.48 28.64 -5.35
N ASP A 603 -2.13 28.17 -6.39
CA ASP A 603 -1.57 27.97 -7.71
C ASP A 603 -2.37 28.88 -8.69
N ASP A 604 -1.71 29.86 -9.28
CA ASP A 604 -2.27 30.83 -10.21
C ASP A 604 -1.75 30.48 -11.61
N SER A 605 -2.61 30.01 -12.51
CA SER A 605 -2.25 29.65 -13.90
C SER A 605 -2.71 30.73 -14.86
N SER A 606 -1.83 31.21 -15.72
CA SER A 606 -2.13 32.27 -16.69
C SER A 606 -1.33 32.10 -17.99
N GLY A 607 -1.77 32.76 -19.06
CA GLY A 607 -1.08 32.72 -20.34
C GLY A 607 -1.35 31.46 -21.17
N GLY A 608 -0.59 31.26 -22.24
CA GLY A 608 -0.72 30.14 -23.15
C GLY A 608 -2.07 30.07 -23.86
N ASP A 609 -2.72 28.93 -23.75
CA ASP A 609 -4.05 28.66 -24.33
C ASP A 609 -5.23 29.03 -23.40
N LEU A 610 -4.95 29.53 -22.20
CA LEU A 610 -5.97 29.91 -21.24
C LEU A 610 -6.62 31.25 -21.60
N ALA A 611 -7.91 31.22 -21.89
CA ALA A 611 -8.70 32.43 -22.15
C ALA A 611 -8.87 33.30 -20.89
N VAL A 612 -8.85 32.68 -19.70
CA VAL A 612 -9.00 33.35 -18.40
C VAL A 612 -8.02 32.71 -17.42
N PRO A 613 -7.34 33.50 -16.58
CA PRO A 613 -6.49 32.92 -15.52
C PRO A 613 -7.29 32.01 -14.59
N ILE A 614 -6.71 30.87 -14.29
CA ILE A 614 -7.27 29.92 -13.35
C ILE A 614 -6.52 30.08 -12.03
N ARG A 615 -7.26 30.18 -10.96
CA ARG A 615 -6.71 30.24 -9.62
C ARG A 615 -7.24 29.04 -8.84
N ALA A 616 -6.36 28.34 -8.16
CA ALA A 616 -6.71 27.31 -7.21
C ALA A 616 -6.06 27.63 -5.86
N PHE A 617 -6.82 27.54 -4.77
CA PHE A 617 -6.22 27.66 -3.45
C PHE A 617 -6.75 26.61 -2.50
N THR A 618 -5.86 26.15 -1.61
CA THR A 618 -6.20 25.32 -0.47
C THR A 618 -5.63 25.95 0.79
N ARG A 619 -6.41 25.96 1.86
CA ARG A 619 -5.96 26.41 3.19
C ARG A 619 -6.45 25.42 4.22
N ALA A 620 -5.65 25.19 5.26
CA ALA A 620 -6.06 24.41 6.39
C ALA A 620 -5.56 25.04 7.68
N ALA A 621 -6.38 25.00 8.71
CA ALA A 621 -6.02 25.37 10.07
C ALA A 621 -6.39 24.24 11.01
N GLU A 622 -5.47 23.86 11.88
CA GLU A 622 -5.67 22.79 12.85
C GLU A 622 -5.16 23.23 14.21
N GLY A 623 -5.98 22.95 15.23
CA GLY A 623 -5.59 23.06 16.63
C GLY A 623 -5.81 21.75 17.33
N SER A 624 -4.82 21.25 18.07
CA SER A 624 -4.94 20.05 18.87
C SER A 624 -4.36 20.19 20.25
N VAL A 625 -4.92 19.43 21.18
CA VAL A 625 -4.46 19.34 22.58
C VAL A 625 -4.36 17.88 22.97
N ALA A 626 -3.22 17.53 23.56
CA ALA A 626 -3.01 16.24 24.18
C ALA A 626 -2.69 16.43 25.67
N LEU A 627 -3.44 15.73 26.50
CA LEU A 627 -3.37 15.82 27.95
C LEU A 627 -3.09 14.43 28.53
N ARG A 628 -2.18 14.38 29.49
CA ARG A 628 -1.86 13.19 30.26
C ARG A 628 -2.02 13.47 31.77
N PRO A 629 -3.26 13.69 32.22
CA PRO A 629 -3.51 14.11 33.61
C PRO A 629 -2.99 13.11 34.63
N LEU A 630 -3.03 11.84 34.28
CA LEU A 630 -2.45 10.71 35.00
C LEU A 630 -1.59 9.89 34.04
N ASP A 631 -0.61 9.14 34.55
CA ASP A 631 0.23 8.28 33.71
C ASP A 631 -0.60 7.20 32.98
N ALA A 632 -1.74 6.83 33.58
CA ALA A 632 -2.71 5.87 33.04
C ALA A 632 -3.79 6.47 32.14
N LEU A 633 -3.84 7.79 31.97
CA LEU A 633 -4.93 8.46 31.26
C LEU A 633 -4.38 9.44 30.23
N TYR A 634 -4.72 9.23 28.99
CA TYR A 634 -4.41 10.09 27.86
C TYR A 634 -5.70 10.61 27.23
N ALA A 635 -5.79 11.91 27.01
CA ALA A 635 -6.88 12.56 26.31
C ALA A 635 -6.32 13.40 25.16
N PHE A 636 -6.98 13.33 24.03
CA PHE A 636 -6.64 14.09 22.83
C PHE A 636 -7.90 14.74 22.27
N ALA A 637 -7.77 15.97 21.80
CA ALA A 637 -8.80 16.65 21.02
C ALA A 637 -8.16 17.45 19.90
N SER A 638 -8.76 17.45 18.72
CA SER A 638 -8.37 18.31 17.61
C SER A 638 -9.60 18.89 16.88
N LEU A 639 -9.37 20.07 16.33
CA LEU A 639 -10.28 20.77 15.44
C LEU A 639 -9.49 21.18 14.22
N ARG A 640 -9.93 20.79 13.04
CA ARG A 640 -9.36 21.17 11.75
C ARG A 640 -10.43 21.77 10.85
N ARG A 641 -10.06 22.78 10.11
CA ARG A 641 -10.90 23.40 9.09
C ARG A 641 -10.11 23.56 7.80
N ASP A 642 -10.68 23.04 6.73
CA ASP A 642 -10.12 23.05 5.39
C ASP A 642 -10.97 23.97 4.49
N TRP A 643 -10.32 24.79 3.66
CA TRP A 643 -10.93 25.67 2.67
C TRP A 643 -10.31 25.36 1.32
N ARG A 644 -11.15 25.23 0.30
CA ARG A 644 -10.76 25.06 -1.10
C ARG A 644 -11.47 26.09 -1.96
N GLU A 645 -10.88 26.46 -3.11
CA GLU A 645 -11.51 27.36 -4.05
C GLU A 645 -12.79 26.75 -4.62
N GLY A 646 -13.89 27.53 -4.60
CA GLY A 646 -15.19 27.08 -5.12
C GLY A 646 -15.92 26.07 -4.25
N GLU A 647 -15.37 25.65 -3.11
CA GLU A 647 -15.98 24.74 -2.16
C GLU A 647 -16.24 25.43 -0.83
N GLU A 648 -17.31 25.04 -0.15
CA GLU A 648 -17.56 25.46 1.22
C GLU A 648 -16.61 24.72 2.19
N PRO A 649 -16.27 25.33 3.34
CA PRO A 649 -15.30 24.74 4.26
C PRO A 649 -15.77 23.41 4.85
N VAL A 650 -14.80 22.50 5.01
CA VAL A 650 -14.99 21.24 5.75
C VAL A 650 -14.41 21.39 7.14
N GLU A 651 -15.18 21.04 8.16
CA GLU A 651 -14.76 21.06 9.54
C GLU A 651 -14.70 19.63 10.10
N THR A 652 -13.56 19.29 10.69
CA THR A 652 -13.29 17.98 11.29
C THR A 652 -12.97 18.14 12.76
N ARG A 653 -13.64 17.37 13.62
CA ARG A 653 -13.44 17.35 15.07
C ARG A 653 -13.13 15.93 15.51
N ASN A 654 -12.04 15.77 16.27
CA ASN A 654 -11.64 14.50 16.85
C ASN A 654 -11.52 14.62 18.37
N VAL A 655 -12.04 13.64 19.08
CA VAL A 655 -11.81 13.48 20.52
C VAL A 655 -11.47 12.03 20.80
N ALA A 656 -10.37 11.80 21.49
CA ALA A 656 -9.94 10.46 21.88
C ALA A 656 -9.58 10.44 23.36
N LEU A 657 -9.97 9.38 24.04
CA LEU A 657 -9.61 9.11 25.43
C LEU A 657 -9.05 7.68 25.48
N SER A 658 -7.87 7.52 26.07
CA SER A 658 -7.26 6.23 26.32
C SER A 658 -6.94 6.11 27.80
N TRP A 659 -7.46 5.06 28.42
CA TRP A 659 -7.30 4.82 29.84
C TRP A 659 -6.79 3.41 30.11
N VAL A 660 -5.68 3.34 30.87
CA VAL A 660 -5.00 2.10 31.25
C VAL A 660 -4.94 2.04 32.78
N PRO A 661 -6.04 1.66 33.47
CA PRO A 661 -6.17 1.79 34.91
C PRO A 661 -5.17 0.95 35.73
N PHE A 662 -4.68 -0.15 35.16
CA PHE A 662 -3.74 -1.03 35.84
C PHE A 662 -2.30 -0.77 35.40
N PRO A 663 -1.31 -0.76 36.34
CA PRO A 663 0.09 -0.48 36.01
C PRO A 663 0.74 -1.47 35.05
N ASP A 664 0.28 -2.70 35.03
CA ASP A 664 0.73 -3.80 34.16
C ASP A 664 0.12 -3.72 32.75
N GLY A 665 -0.81 -2.79 32.51
CA GLY A 665 -1.41 -2.59 31.22
C GLY A 665 -2.48 -3.63 30.85
N ASP A 666 -3.01 -4.38 31.81
CA ASP A 666 -3.95 -5.46 31.55
C ASP A 666 -5.32 -5.00 31.03
N LEU A 667 -5.70 -3.77 31.29
CA LEU A 667 -6.97 -3.20 30.83
C LEU A 667 -6.72 -1.90 30.06
N HIS A 668 -7.17 -1.87 28.82
CA HIS A 668 -7.18 -0.69 27.96
C HIS A 668 -8.62 -0.32 27.63
N VAL A 669 -9.00 0.90 27.90
CA VAL A 669 -10.28 1.47 27.52
C VAL A 669 -10.02 2.65 26.60
N ASN A 670 -10.55 2.60 25.38
CA ASN A 670 -10.46 3.70 24.44
C ASN A 670 -11.86 4.19 24.10
N LEU A 671 -11.98 5.51 23.98
CA LEU A 671 -13.18 6.18 23.48
C LEU A 671 -12.73 7.06 22.32
N GLY A 672 -13.31 6.87 21.15
CA GLY A 672 -13.11 7.69 19.98
C GLY A 672 -14.40 8.38 19.60
N PHE A 673 -14.32 9.67 19.31
CA PHE A 673 -15.39 10.44 18.70
C PHE A 673 -14.80 11.24 17.55
N HIS A 674 -15.43 11.14 16.39
CA HIS A 674 -15.06 11.82 15.19
C HIS A 674 -16.27 12.45 14.54
N GLU A 675 -16.14 13.70 14.11
CA GLU A 675 -17.21 14.43 13.45
C GLU A 675 -16.64 15.19 12.25
N ILE A 676 -17.28 15.03 11.09
CA ILE A 676 -17.04 15.81 9.88
C ILE A 676 -18.30 16.56 9.53
N TYR A 677 -18.18 17.85 9.35
CA TYR A 677 -19.23 18.72 8.87
C TYR A 677 -18.84 19.34 7.53
N ARG A 678 -19.69 19.15 6.52
CA ARG A 678 -19.55 19.75 5.18
C ARG A 678 -20.71 20.71 4.96
N THR A 679 -20.40 21.98 4.83
CA THR A 679 -21.40 23.04 4.72
C THR A 679 -22.14 23.00 3.38
N ASP A 680 -21.45 22.64 2.28
CA ASP A 680 -21.98 22.58 0.91
C ASP A 680 -23.12 21.57 0.72
N LEU A 681 -23.04 20.45 1.42
CA LEU A 681 -24.01 19.37 1.34
C LEU A 681 -24.95 19.33 2.55
N ASP A 682 -24.81 20.26 3.50
CA ASP A 682 -25.41 20.21 4.84
C ASP A 682 -25.25 18.79 5.43
N SER A 683 -24.05 18.23 5.24
CA SER A 683 -23.76 16.84 5.58
C SER A 683 -23.00 16.80 6.90
N LEU A 684 -23.49 15.99 7.81
CA LEU A 684 -22.92 15.77 9.13
C LEU A 684 -22.67 14.28 9.33
N GLN A 685 -21.40 13.92 9.37
CA GLN A 685 -20.98 12.55 9.69
C GLN A 685 -20.44 12.49 11.12
N ARG A 686 -20.92 11.55 11.91
CA ARG A 686 -20.48 11.29 13.29
C ARG A 686 -20.13 9.85 13.49
N THR A 687 -18.98 9.62 14.06
CA THR A 687 -18.52 8.28 14.46
C THR A 687 -18.22 8.28 15.95
N PHE A 688 -18.79 7.33 16.68
CA PHE A 688 -18.50 7.08 18.07
C PHE A 688 -18.02 5.63 18.22
N ALA A 689 -16.81 5.44 18.75
CA ALA A 689 -16.13 4.14 18.75
C ALA A 689 -15.46 3.84 20.10
N PRO A 690 -16.22 3.42 21.13
CA PRO A 690 -15.65 2.89 22.35
C PRO A 690 -15.11 1.48 22.16
N SER A 691 -13.94 1.21 22.75
CA SER A 691 -13.38 -0.14 22.79
C SER A 691 -12.74 -0.45 24.15
N LEU A 692 -12.76 -1.71 24.51
CA LEU A 692 -12.17 -2.24 25.73
C LEU A 692 -11.36 -3.48 25.36
N ARG A 693 -10.10 -3.48 25.71
CA ARG A 693 -9.24 -4.66 25.67
C ARG A 693 -8.80 -5.02 27.07
N TRP A 694 -9.06 -6.25 27.46
CA TRP A 694 -8.72 -6.76 28.77
C TRP A 694 -7.88 -8.04 28.66
N THR A 695 -6.68 -7.99 29.18
CA THR A 695 -5.84 -9.17 29.42
C THR A 695 -6.22 -9.73 30.80
N ILE A 696 -7.09 -10.74 30.80
CA ILE A 696 -7.63 -11.31 32.06
C ILE A 696 -6.54 -12.09 32.80
N ARG A 697 -5.69 -12.78 32.07
CA ARG A 697 -4.55 -13.56 32.55
C ARG A 697 -3.57 -13.74 31.40
N GLY A 698 -2.30 -14.05 31.68
CA GLY A 698 -1.31 -14.30 30.63
C GLY A 698 -1.87 -15.26 29.57
N GLY A 699 -2.01 -14.77 28.32
CA GLY A 699 -2.55 -15.50 27.19
C GLY A 699 -4.07 -15.43 27.00
N THR A 700 -4.85 -14.82 27.90
CA THR A 700 -6.30 -14.67 27.73
C THR A 700 -6.69 -13.21 27.54
N PHE A 701 -7.31 -12.89 26.41
CA PHE A 701 -7.69 -11.55 26.00
C PHE A 701 -9.19 -11.48 25.71
N LEU A 702 -9.82 -10.43 26.20
CA LEU A 702 -11.18 -10.05 25.86
C LEU A 702 -11.16 -8.68 25.19
N ASP A 703 -11.59 -8.62 23.94
CA ASP A 703 -11.77 -7.37 23.20
C ASP A 703 -13.28 -7.14 23.01
N LEU A 704 -13.75 -5.97 23.41
CA LEU A 704 -15.11 -5.48 23.15
C LEU A 704 -15.00 -4.19 22.38
N ALA A 705 -15.72 -4.04 21.29
CA ALA A 705 -15.80 -2.80 20.55
C ALA A 705 -17.24 -2.52 20.13
N TYR A 706 -17.57 -1.26 20.18
CA TYR A 706 -18.82 -0.74 19.64
C TYR A 706 -18.50 0.43 18.73
N GLN A 707 -19.14 0.50 17.58
CA GLN A 707 -19.05 1.63 16.66
C GLN A 707 -20.45 2.06 16.29
N SER A 708 -20.69 3.35 16.32
CA SER A 708 -21.91 3.97 15.76
C SER A 708 -21.49 5.02 14.77
N LEU A 709 -21.91 4.86 13.53
CA LEU A 709 -21.71 5.80 12.44
C LEU A 709 -23.07 6.38 12.07
N LYS A 710 -23.17 7.70 12.06
CA LYS A 710 -24.34 8.44 11.58
C LYS A 710 -23.91 9.40 10.50
N LEU A 711 -24.59 9.33 9.38
CA LEU A 711 -24.45 10.28 8.30
C LEU A 711 -25.85 10.90 8.07
N ASP A 712 -25.92 12.20 8.27
CA ASP A 712 -27.11 13.01 7.97
C ASP A 712 -26.75 13.96 6.82
N SER A 713 -27.43 13.88 5.69
CA SER A 713 -27.27 14.77 4.55
C SER A 713 -28.61 15.08 3.90
N LEU A 714 -28.65 16.06 3.00
CA LEU A 714 -29.85 16.42 2.25
C LEU A 714 -30.43 15.29 1.40
N VAL A 715 -29.59 14.28 1.05
CA VAL A 715 -29.97 13.23 0.09
C VAL A 715 -29.99 11.82 0.70
N ALA A 716 -29.42 11.63 1.90
CA ALA A 716 -29.35 10.32 2.53
C ALA A 716 -29.20 10.43 4.05
N HIS A 717 -29.79 9.48 4.76
CA HIS A 717 -29.56 9.24 6.18
C HIS A 717 -29.06 7.82 6.36
N LEU A 718 -27.88 7.67 6.99
CA LEU A 718 -27.30 6.37 7.33
C LEU A 718 -27.07 6.31 8.83
N ASP A 719 -27.59 5.27 9.49
CA ASP A 719 -27.29 4.92 10.89
C ASP A 719 -26.78 3.49 10.93
N THR A 720 -25.49 3.32 11.15
CA THR A 720 -24.84 2.01 11.24
C THR A 720 -24.30 1.80 12.65
N LYS A 721 -24.63 0.66 13.26
CA LYS A 721 -24.16 0.25 14.58
C LYS A 721 -23.50 -1.10 14.48
N ILE A 722 -22.28 -1.19 14.97
CA ILE A 722 -21.49 -2.42 14.99
C ILE A 722 -21.12 -2.72 16.44
N LEU A 723 -21.46 -3.90 16.91
CA LEU A 723 -21.02 -4.42 18.20
C LEU A 723 -20.18 -5.67 17.93
N SER A 724 -18.96 -5.69 18.45
CA SER A 724 -18.11 -6.87 18.38
C SER A 724 -17.58 -7.27 19.74
N ALA A 725 -17.43 -8.58 19.94
CA ALA A 725 -16.85 -9.17 21.13
C ALA A 725 -15.94 -10.32 20.71
N THR A 726 -14.68 -10.29 21.11
CA THR A 726 -13.69 -11.33 20.81
C THR A 726 -13.05 -11.81 22.09
N LEU A 727 -13.11 -13.11 22.32
CA LEU A 727 -12.35 -13.80 23.37
C LEU A 727 -11.28 -14.66 22.73
N ARG A 728 -10.03 -14.47 23.14
CA ARG A 728 -8.90 -15.28 22.71
C ARG A 728 -8.17 -15.88 23.91
N ILE A 729 -7.90 -17.16 23.85
CA ILE A 729 -7.12 -17.89 24.85
C ILE A 729 -5.91 -18.50 24.14
N ALA A 730 -4.72 -18.06 24.52
CA ALA A 730 -3.44 -18.61 24.05
C ALA A 730 -2.84 -19.54 25.10
N PHE A 731 -2.17 -20.60 24.67
CA PHE A 731 -1.54 -21.62 25.53
C PHE A 731 -0.23 -22.15 24.95
#